data_67dd1980ad3ecaa7714ad67358f7e114
#
_entry.id   67dd1980ad3ecaa7714ad67358f7e114
#
_cell.length_a   1.000
_cell.length_b   1.000
_cell.length_c   1.000
_cell.angle_alpha   90.00
_cell.angle_beta   90.00
_cell.angle_gamma   90.00
#
_symmetry.space_group_name_H-M   'P 1'
#
loop_
_entity.id
_entity.type
_entity.pdbx_description
1 polymer ?
#
loop_
_entity_poly.entity_id
_entity_poly.type
_entity_poly.pdbx_seq_one_letter_code
_entity_poly.pdbx_strand_id
1 'polypeptide(L)'
;NFYFSHITGENGLSQSNVKAIIQDSYGFMWFGTKNGLNRFDGTSIVQMNCDDYVVGTGNHNISALFEDKERQLWVGTDRGVYRYNPALDIFTAMNMETEEGVNMNNWVSNIVADSIGNIWIVIPDQGVFRYKDEKLYFYEVTNKEHFKTEAPDCILVRPDGDVWVGTWGVGLFRYDRNTDKFEQYCVDKTGRSLKGKNINSICNYGDWIAMAIHEGELMKYNPSTNQLVKIDIPEANHTFVRNVACFDDELWVGTHEGLFVVNERKNKRVHLKQDLMRSFSLSDKIIYTIYQDREGGIWLGTMFGGVNYLPHHDLLFDKYVPGSDGRSLTTKRIREIASDNKGNIWVGTEDDGINILDIASGQVNRLRLDDDDKRSHMVTLGMFVKGNQLFCGLFKQGLDVIQLPENKVYHYTPEELNIGEGSVYTFFIDEAGYKWIGTGWGLYKAAPASFHFEKVEEVGYDWIFDVFQDKDGMIWFASMGSGLWKHDPGKNSFKKYTYEEGKENTLGSNSVSSVMQDSKGRIWISTDRGGICRYNSQTDDFTSFSIKDGLPDDVAYKILEDEQSNLWFGTNRGLVRFNPESKDVRVYTTKDGLLGNQFNYKSALKGEDGKFYFGGIDGLIAFDPNSSEKINFLPPVYISKFSIYNQEITVHTPNSPLKKCIEHTDEIVLPYDQSNISFDVALLSYSTTESNQYYYKLVPLDKDWIRAASNQNISYAKLPPGNYTLQVRATNSVKEGPYATRSLSIVILPPWWQSVWAYFLYFFW
;
A
#
# COMPACT_ATOMS: atom_id res chain seq x y z
N ASN A 1 4.13 10.65 3.73
CA ASN A 1 2.68 10.59 3.60
C ASN A 1 2.18 9.20 4.02
N PHE A 2 1.09 9.15 4.82
CA PHE A 2 0.56 7.93 5.42
C PHE A 2 -0.80 7.66 4.79
N TYR A 3 -0.92 6.54 4.06
CA TYR A 3 -2.15 6.16 3.34
C TYR A 3 -2.58 4.79 3.80
N PHE A 4 -3.67 4.74 4.56
CA PHE A 4 -4.18 3.51 5.15
C PHE A 4 -5.20 2.85 4.24
N SER A 5 -5.13 1.53 4.12
CA SER A 5 -6.23 0.68 3.71
C SER A 5 -6.99 0.20 4.96
N HIS A 6 -8.25 -0.15 4.79
CA HIS A 6 -9.14 -0.49 5.91
C HIS A 6 -9.68 -1.90 5.79
N ILE A 7 -9.70 -2.63 6.90
CA ILE A 7 -10.33 -3.94 7.04
C ILE A 7 -11.43 -3.82 8.10
N THR A 8 -12.66 -4.03 7.67
CA THR A 8 -13.87 -3.85 8.48
C THR A 8 -14.75 -5.10 8.47
N GLY A 9 -15.93 -5.03 9.08
CA GLY A 9 -16.93 -6.09 8.97
C GLY A 9 -17.35 -6.43 7.55
N GLU A 10 -17.30 -5.47 6.61
CA GLU A 10 -17.57 -5.71 5.19
C GLU A 10 -16.54 -6.63 4.54
N ASN A 11 -15.31 -6.65 5.06
CA ASN A 11 -14.24 -7.54 4.64
C ASN A 11 -14.24 -8.89 5.37
N GLY A 12 -15.21 -9.15 6.24
CA GLY A 12 -15.33 -10.39 7.00
C GLY A 12 -14.79 -10.34 8.44
N LEU A 13 -14.35 -9.19 8.95
CA LEU A 13 -13.93 -9.04 10.34
C LEU A 13 -15.13 -9.26 11.28
N SER A 14 -14.96 -10.05 12.35
CA SER A 14 -16.04 -10.40 13.25
C SER A 14 -16.64 -9.21 14.01
N GLN A 15 -15.80 -8.18 14.26
CA GLN A 15 -16.22 -6.96 14.94
C GLN A 15 -15.16 -5.83 14.74
N SER A 16 -15.60 -4.58 14.65
CA SER A 16 -14.71 -3.44 14.38
C SER A 16 -13.86 -2.95 15.55
N ASN A 17 -14.08 -3.47 16.77
CA ASN A 17 -13.24 -3.15 17.92
C ASN A 17 -12.07 -4.13 18.01
N VAL A 18 -10.86 -3.68 17.59
CA VAL A 18 -9.66 -4.50 17.49
C VAL A 18 -8.65 -4.08 18.55
N LYS A 19 -8.34 -4.98 19.47
CA LYS A 19 -7.46 -4.71 20.62
C LYS A 19 -6.09 -5.35 20.52
N ALA A 20 -5.97 -6.44 19.77
CA ALA A 20 -4.72 -7.18 19.62
C ALA A 20 -4.46 -7.54 18.16
N ILE A 21 -3.22 -7.38 17.71
CA ILE A 21 -2.75 -7.73 16.36
C ILE A 21 -1.41 -8.44 16.50
N ILE A 22 -1.24 -9.56 15.81
CA ILE A 22 0.05 -10.27 15.70
C ILE A 22 0.15 -10.94 14.34
N GLN A 23 1.38 -11.08 13.82
CA GLN A 23 1.72 -11.97 12.73
C GLN A 23 2.37 -13.23 13.30
N ASP A 24 1.81 -14.42 13.01
CA ASP A 24 2.40 -15.67 13.47
C ASP A 24 3.67 -16.06 12.67
N SER A 25 4.37 -17.08 13.12
CA SER A 25 5.60 -17.57 12.47
C SER A 25 5.37 -18.11 11.07
N TYR A 26 4.16 -18.49 10.74
CA TYR A 26 3.76 -18.93 9.40
C TYR A 26 3.52 -17.76 8.45
N GLY A 27 3.25 -16.55 8.99
CA GLY A 27 3.02 -15.33 8.24
C GLY A 27 1.58 -14.84 8.24
N PHE A 28 0.62 -15.58 8.81
CA PHE A 28 -0.78 -15.13 8.94
C PHE A 28 -0.91 -13.97 9.92
N MET A 29 -1.79 -13.02 9.59
CA MET A 29 -2.17 -11.97 10.53
C MET A 29 -3.35 -12.43 11.38
N TRP A 30 -3.28 -12.10 12.66
CA TRP A 30 -4.33 -12.42 13.64
C TRP A 30 -4.86 -11.14 14.26
N PHE A 31 -6.18 -11.02 14.30
CA PHE A 31 -6.88 -9.89 14.89
C PHE A 31 -7.76 -10.33 16.03
N GLY A 32 -7.45 -9.86 17.24
CA GLY A 32 -8.28 -10.03 18.42
C GLY A 32 -9.31 -8.92 18.51
N THR A 33 -10.58 -9.29 18.43
CA THR A 33 -11.70 -8.34 18.49
C THR A 33 -12.53 -8.52 19.76
N LYS A 34 -13.47 -7.60 19.99
CA LYS A 34 -14.46 -7.74 21.05
C LYS A 34 -15.37 -8.98 20.85
N ASN A 35 -15.38 -9.57 19.67
CA ASN A 35 -16.23 -10.70 19.30
C ASN A 35 -15.43 -11.81 18.62
N GLY A 36 -14.39 -12.31 19.27
CA GLY A 36 -13.61 -13.46 18.82
C GLY A 36 -12.33 -13.13 18.09
N LEU A 37 -11.67 -14.19 17.64
CA LEU A 37 -10.38 -14.18 16.97
C LEU A 37 -10.56 -14.31 15.46
N ASN A 38 -9.76 -13.55 14.68
CA ASN A 38 -9.80 -13.56 13.23
C ASN A 38 -8.42 -13.85 12.68
N ARG A 39 -8.32 -14.74 11.68
CA ARG A 39 -7.10 -15.02 10.92
C ARG A 39 -7.23 -14.44 9.52
N PHE A 40 -6.22 -13.73 9.05
CA PHE A 40 -6.19 -13.08 7.74
C PHE A 40 -4.98 -13.57 6.94
N ASP A 41 -5.20 -13.96 5.69
CA ASP A 41 -4.19 -14.48 4.77
C ASP A 41 -3.77 -13.47 3.66
N GLY A 42 -4.23 -12.23 3.76
CA GLY A 42 -4.04 -11.18 2.75
C GLY A 42 -5.23 -11.03 1.80
N THR A 43 -6.10 -12.03 1.69
CA THR A 43 -7.26 -12.03 0.79
C THR A 43 -8.58 -12.30 1.50
N SER A 44 -8.58 -13.20 2.47
CA SER A 44 -9.77 -13.65 3.18
C SER A 44 -9.57 -13.65 4.69
N ILE A 45 -10.65 -13.43 5.42
CA ILE A 45 -10.69 -13.50 6.88
C ILE A 45 -11.45 -14.75 7.30
N VAL A 46 -10.82 -15.56 8.14
CA VAL A 46 -11.47 -16.69 8.81
C VAL A 46 -11.76 -16.27 10.25
N GLN A 47 -13.04 -16.23 10.62
CA GLN A 47 -13.46 -16.00 12.00
C GLN A 47 -13.34 -17.30 12.79
N MET A 48 -12.64 -17.24 13.92
CA MET A 48 -12.44 -18.38 14.79
C MET A 48 -13.20 -18.18 16.11
N ASN A 49 -14.09 -19.09 16.40
CA ASN A 49 -14.85 -19.11 17.64
C ASN A 49 -14.13 -19.98 18.64
N CYS A 50 -13.69 -19.38 19.75
CA CYS A 50 -13.14 -20.16 20.87
C CYS A 50 -14.19 -21.10 21.49
N ASP A 51 -15.47 -20.92 21.21
CA ASP A 51 -16.59 -21.67 21.77
C ASP A 51 -16.88 -23.02 21.09
N ASP A 52 -16.59 -23.14 19.83
CA ASP A 52 -16.92 -24.34 19.05
C ASP A 52 -16.18 -25.60 19.56
N TYR A 53 -15.13 -25.39 20.34
CA TYR A 53 -14.23 -26.44 20.83
C TYR A 53 -14.13 -26.55 22.36
N VAL A 54 -14.75 -25.61 23.09
CA VAL A 54 -14.75 -25.60 24.57
C VAL A 54 -16.17 -25.44 25.08
N VAL A 55 -16.72 -26.47 25.67
CA VAL A 55 -18.10 -26.54 26.19
C VAL A 55 -18.38 -25.39 27.16
N GLY A 56 -19.23 -24.43 26.76
CA GLY A 56 -19.97 -23.58 27.70
C GLY A 56 -19.58 -22.12 27.83
N THR A 57 -18.87 -21.49 26.85
CA THR A 57 -18.46 -20.08 26.96
C THR A 57 -18.71 -19.29 25.68
N GLY A 58 -19.61 -18.32 25.69
CA GLY A 58 -19.93 -17.45 24.55
C GLY A 58 -18.75 -16.58 24.03
N ASN A 59 -18.96 -15.89 22.93
CA ASN A 59 -17.96 -15.05 22.25
C ASN A 59 -17.08 -14.25 23.22
N HIS A 60 -15.76 -14.46 23.13
CA HIS A 60 -14.79 -13.82 24.01
C HIS A 60 -14.25 -12.52 23.44
N ASN A 61 -14.13 -11.53 24.30
CA ASN A 61 -13.41 -10.29 24.01
C ASN A 61 -11.90 -10.56 24.06
N ILE A 62 -11.24 -10.63 22.91
CA ILE A 62 -9.81 -10.90 22.81
C ILE A 62 -9.03 -9.60 23.02
N SER A 63 -8.11 -9.62 23.98
CA SER A 63 -7.34 -8.43 24.39
C SER A 63 -5.83 -8.58 24.25
N ALA A 64 -5.31 -9.81 24.21
CA ALA A 64 -3.89 -10.08 24.04
C ALA A 64 -3.64 -11.29 23.16
N LEU A 65 -2.60 -11.24 22.36
CA LEU A 65 -2.15 -12.33 21.48
C LEU A 65 -0.64 -12.47 21.57
N PHE A 66 -0.17 -13.71 21.64
CA PHE A 66 1.25 -14.03 21.66
C PHE A 66 1.49 -15.43 21.03
N GLU A 67 2.53 -15.59 20.24
CA GLU A 67 2.97 -16.90 19.71
C GLU A 67 4.20 -17.40 20.47
N ASP A 68 4.15 -18.62 20.97
CA ASP A 68 5.28 -19.25 21.67
C ASP A 68 6.27 -19.94 20.71
N LYS A 69 7.38 -20.45 21.27
CA LYS A 69 8.43 -21.14 20.50
C LYS A 69 7.94 -22.46 19.85
N GLU A 70 6.85 -23.02 20.34
CA GLU A 70 6.20 -24.22 19.83
C GLU A 70 5.15 -23.90 18.76
N ARG A 71 5.07 -22.60 18.36
CA ARG A 71 4.12 -22.08 17.37
C ARG A 71 2.66 -22.22 17.80
N GLN A 72 2.42 -22.21 19.13
CA GLN A 72 1.10 -22.14 19.69
C GLN A 72 0.72 -20.68 19.92
N LEU A 73 -0.50 -20.31 19.58
CA LEU A 73 -0.99 -18.95 19.82
C LEU A 73 -1.65 -18.87 21.20
N TRP A 74 -1.12 -18.02 22.05
CA TRP A 74 -1.70 -17.70 23.34
C TRP A 74 -2.69 -16.55 23.18
N VAL A 75 -3.93 -16.78 23.62
CA VAL A 75 -5.06 -15.88 23.40
C VAL A 75 -5.57 -15.43 24.76
N GLY A 76 -5.32 -14.17 25.10
CA GLY A 76 -5.84 -13.52 26.29
C GLY A 76 -7.23 -12.95 26.06
N THR A 77 -8.16 -13.29 26.96
CA THR A 77 -9.57 -12.92 26.85
C THR A 77 -10.05 -12.21 28.12
N ASP A 78 -11.31 -11.79 28.12
CA ASP A 78 -12.00 -11.27 29.31
C ASP A 78 -12.32 -12.34 30.36
N ARG A 79 -12.06 -13.63 30.08
CA ARG A 79 -12.32 -14.78 30.96
C ARG A 79 -11.12 -15.70 31.15
N GLY A 80 -9.90 -15.20 30.89
CA GLY A 80 -8.66 -15.96 31.05
C GLY A 80 -7.93 -16.22 29.75
N VAL A 81 -7.09 -17.25 29.77
CA VAL A 81 -6.14 -17.55 28.72
C VAL A 81 -6.51 -18.85 28.00
N TYR A 82 -6.45 -18.83 26.67
CA TYR A 82 -6.54 -20.01 25.80
C TYR A 82 -5.25 -20.20 25.03
N ARG A 83 -4.92 -21.45 24.72
CA ARG A 83 -3.84 -21.80 23.82
C ARG A 83 -4.45 -22.43 22.57
N TYR A 84 -4.15 -21.86 21.40
CA TYR A 84 -4.60 -22.35 20.11
C TYR A 84 -3.47 -23.05 19.37
N ASN A 85 -3.75 -24.26 18.89
CA ASN A 85 -2.85 -25.04 18.05
C ASN A 85 -3.24 -24.86 16.56
N PRO A 86 -2.50 -24.09 15.75
CA PRO A 86 -2.87 -23.84 14.35
C PRO A 86 -2.84 -25.09 13.46
N ALA A 87 -2.00 -26.06 13.78
CA ALA A 87 -1.89 -27.29 12.99
C ALA A 87 -3.09 -28.23 13.19
N LEU A 88 -3.71 -28.21 14.35
CA LEU A 88 -4.85 -29.08 14.69
C LEU A 88 -6.18 -28.34 14.73
N ASP A 89 -6.15 -27.01 14.65
CA ASP A 89 -7.31 -26.13 14.82
C ASP A 89 -8.06 -26.41 16.14
N ILE A 90 -7.32 -26.42 17.23
CA ILE A 90 -7.85 -26.73 18.58
C ILE A 90 -7.49 -25.64 19.55
N PHE A 91 -8.51 -25.12 20.28
CA PHE A 91 -8.34 -24.28 21.45
C PHE A 91 -8.31 -25.12 22.73
N THR A 92 -7.38 -24.80 23.63
CA THR A 92 -7.29 -25.40 24.96
C THR A 92 -7.35 -24.29 26.00
N ALA A 93 -8.35 -24.31 26.89
CA ALA A 93 -8.41 -23.38 28.00
C ALA A 93 -7.28 -23.68 29.00
N MET A 94 -6.56 -22.63 29.40
CA MET A 94 -5.49 -22.74 30.41
C MET A 94 -6.05 -22.61 31.79
N ASN A 95 -6.90 -23.58 32.21
CA ASN A 95 -7.53 -23.67 33.53
C ASN A 95 -6.53 -24.19 34.58
N MET A 96 -5.46 -23.42 34.79
CA MET A 96 -4.41 -23.76 35.74
C MET A 96 -4.54 -22.90 36.99
N GLU A 97 -4.13 -23.46 38.12
CA GLU A 97 -4.02 -22.77 39.39
C GLU A 97 -2.57 -22.86 39.87
N THR A 98 -2.14 -21.84 40.61
CA THR A 98 -0.86 -21.87 41.33
C THR A 98 -0.97 -22.86 42.52
N GLU A 99 0.17 -23.19 43.13
CA GLU A 99 0.19 -24.00 44.38
C GLU A 99 -0.63 -23.35 45.51
N GLU A 100 -0.87 -22.04 45.47
CA GLU A 100 -1.67 -21.27 46.40
C GLU A 100 -3.16 -21.14 46.02
N GLY A 101 -3.59 -21.77 44.89
CA GLY A 101 -4.98 -21.75 44.44
C GLY A 101 -5.40 -20.49 43.67
N VAL A 102 -4.46 -19.71 43.15
CA VAL A 102 -4.73 -18.54 42.33
C VAL A 102 -4.85 -18.96 40.86
N ASN A 103 -5.94 -18.59 40.20
CA ASN A 103 -6.22 -18.92 38.81
C ASN A 103 -6.18 -17.67 37.85
N MET A 104 -6.19 -17.89 36.55
CA MET A 104 -6.11 -16.86 35.51
C MET A 104 -7.47 -16.56 34.86
N ASN A 105 -8.58 -16.61 35.57
CA ASN A 105 -9.94 -16.55 35.00
C ASN A 105 -10.51 -15.13 34.85
N ASN A 106 -9.67 -14.11 34.80
CA ASN A 106 -10.05 -12.70 34.64
C ASN A 106 -9.50 -12.10 33.32
N TRP A 107 -9.83 -10.85 33.09
CA TRP A 107 -9.40 -10.12 31.89
C TRP A 107 -7.87 -10.01 31.77
N VAL A 108 -7.34 -10.50 30.68
CA VAL A 108 -5.91 -10.51 30.35
C VAL A 108 -5.55 -9.25 29.57
N SER A 109 -4.61 -8.44 30.04
CA SER A 109 -4.18 -7.24 29.32
C SER A 109 -2.99 -7.50 28.37
N ASN A 110 -2.07 -8.39 28.73
CA ASN A 110 -0.88 -8.63 27.96
C ASN A 110 -0.29 -10.03 28.14
N ILE A 111 0.37 -10.57 27.12
CA ILE A 111 1.10 -11.84 27.14
C ILE A 111 2.40 -11.68 26.37
N VAL A 112 3.53 -12.06 26.98
CA VAL A 112 4.87 -12.04 26.36
C VAL A 112 5.69 -13.24 26.81
N ALA A 113 6.75 -13.59 26.07
CA ALA A 113 7.74 -14.55 26.53
C ALA A 113 9.11 -13.91 26.75
N ASP A 114 9.83 -14.41 27.75
CA ASP A 114 11.23 -14.04 27.94
C ASP A 114 12.19 -14.91 27.10
N SER A 115 13.47 -14.55 27.10
CA SER A 115 14.50 -15.21 26.28
C SER A 115 14.72 -16.68 26.63
N ILE A 116 14.38 -17.11 27.84
CA ILE A 116 14.51 -18.49 28.31
C ILE A 116 13.22 -19.32 28.14
N GLY A 117 12.15 -18.69 27.64
CA GLY A 117 10.91 -19.37 27.25
C GLY A 117 9.81 -19.37 28.33
N ASN A 118 9.96 -18.62 29.43
CA ASN A 118 8.84 -18.40 30.32
C ASN A 118 7.81 -17.50 29.63
N ILE A 119 6.52 -17.81 29.81
CA ILE A 119 5.42 -16.99 29.33
C ILE A 119 4.89 -16.16 30.51
N TRP A 120 4.90 -14.85 30.31
CA TRP A 120 4.42 -13.88 31.30
C TRP A 120 3.07 -13.36 30.89
N ILE A 121 2.12 -13.34 31.82
CA ILE A 121 0.73 -12.98 31.59
C ILE A 121 0.34 -11.92 32.61
N VAL A 122 -0.22 -10.81 32.16
CA VAL A 122 -0.68 -9.71 33.01
C VAL A 122 -2.19 -9.73 33.09
N ILE A 123 -2.68 -9.82 34.31
CA ILE A 123 -4.10 -9.74 34.66
C ILE A 123 -4.28 -8.57 35.65
N PRO A 124 -4.76 -7.40 35.18
CA PRO A 124 -4.78 -6.16 35.96
C PRO A 124 -5.45 -6.29 37.32
N ASP A 125 -6.55 -7.03 37.42
CA ASP A 125 -7.29 -7.20 38.65
C ASP A 125 -6.65 -8.21 39.64
N GLN A 126 -5.56 -8.87 39.24
CA GLN A 126 -4.89 -9.89 40.07
C GLN A 126 -3.40 -9.63 40.23
N GLY A 127 -2.63 -9.57 39.14
CA GLY A 127 -1.19 -9.44 39.18
C GLY A 127 -0.51 -9.95 37.92
N VAL A 128 0.72 -10.44 38.06
CA VAL A 128 1.51 -11.01 36.98
C VAL A 128 1.68 -12.50 37.21
N PHE A 129 1.42 -13.30 36.19
CA PHE A 129 1.64 -14.72 36.19
C PHE A 129 2.83 -15.09 35.30
N ARG A 130 3.57 -16.13 35.69
CA ARG A 130 4.62 -16.76 34.91
C ARG A 130 4.28 -18.23 34.69
N TYR A 131 4.13 -18.65 33.44
CA TYR A 131 4.01 -20.05 33.08
C TYR A 131 5.39 -20.58 32.66
N LYS A 132 5.81 -21.67 33.33
CA LYS A 132 7.09 -22.32 33.12
C LYS A 132 6.98 -23.82 33.44
N ASP A 133 7.49 -24.67 32.55
CA ASP A 133 7.57 -26.13 32.75
C ASP A 133 6.23 -26.73 33.23
N GLU A 134 5.13 -26.33 32.58
CA GLU A 134 3.75 -26.72 32.92
C GLU A 134 3.27 -26.30 34.33
N LYS A 135 3.97 -25.37 34.95
CA LYS A 135 3.61 -24.78 36.24
C LYS A 135 3.29 -23.30 36.12
N LEU A 136 2.38 -22.84 36.99
CA LEU A 136 1.97 -21.45 37.09
C LEU A 136 2.50 -20.84 38.39
N TYR A 137 3.16 -19.68 38.25
CA TYR A 137 3.63 -18.87 39.39
C TYR A 137 2.94 -17.52 39.36
N PHE A 138 2.65 -16.98 40.55
CA PHE A 138 1.96 -15.71 40.73
C PHE A 138 2.85 -14.68 41.41
N TYR A 139 2.80 -13.44 40.95
CA TYR A 139 3.52 -12.30 41.51
C TYR A 139 2.55 -11.16 41.77
N GLU A 140 2.44 -10.75 43.00
CA GLU A 140 1.72 -9.54 43.37
C GLU A 140 2.59 -8.33 43.04
N VAL A 141 2.13 -7.48 42.11
CA VAL A 141 2.83 -6.28 41.63
C VAL A 141 2.01 -5.06 42.06
N THR A 142 1.94 -4.85 43.39
CA THR A 142 1.21 -3.75 44.01
C THR A 142 1.98 -3.20 45.18
N ASN A 143 1.71 -1.97 45.58
CA ASN A 143 2.22 -1.42 46.85
C ASN A 143 1.15 -1.63 47.93
N LYS A 144 1.44 -2.43 48.95
CA LYS A 144 0.50 -2.83 50.00
C LYS A 144 -0.10 -1.68 50.86
N GLU A 145 0.37 -0.45 50.62
CA GLU A 145 -0.05 0.72 51.43
C GLU A 145 -1.26 1.48 50.87
N HIS A 146 -1.69 1.25 49.60
CA HIS A 146 -2.76 2.02 48.98
C HIS A 146 -3.70 1.17 48.10
N PHE A 147 -4.97 1.49 48.16
CA PHE A 147 -6.21 0.94 47.64
C PHE A 147 -6.24 0.45 46.16
N LYS A 148 -7.15 -0.49 45.91
CA LYS A 148 -7.83 -1.07 44.72
C LYS A 148 -7.62 -0.48 43.27
N THR A 149 -6.81 0.55 43.07
CA THR A 149 -6.57 1.21 41.75
C THR A 149 -5.14 1.02 41.23
N GLU A 150 -4.29 0.30 41.93
CA GLU A 150 -2.90 0.08 41.60
C GLU A 150 -2.75 -1.31 40.98
N ALA A 151 -2.75 -1.39 39.64
CA ALA A 151 -2.78 -2.64 38.91
C ALA A 151 -1.68 -2.70 37.85
N PRO A 152 -1.03 -3.84 37.60
CA PRO A 152 -0.20 -4.04 36.45
C PRO A 152 -1.07 -3.97 35.18
N ASP A 153 -0.61 -3.32 34.13
CA ASP A 153 -1.37 -3.18 32.88
C ASP A 153 -0.60 -3.66 31.66
N CYS A 154 0.69 -3.40 31.60
CA CYS A 154 1.53 -3.77 30.47
C CYS A 154 2.85 -4.41 30.91
N ILE A 155 3.44 -5.22 30.02
CA ILE A 155 4.70 -5.92 30.27
C ILE A 155 5.60 -5.85 29.04
N LEU A 156 6.90 -5.78 29.28
CA LEU A 156 7.93 -5.71 28.24
C LEU A 156 9.09 -6.64 28.59
N VAL A 157 9.55 -7.38 27.61
CA VAL A 157 10.82 -8.08 27.67
C VAL A 157 11.84 -7.31 26.83
N ARG A 158 12.94 -6.90 27.45
CA ARG A 158 14.01 -6.21 26.76
C ARG A 158 14.93 -7.18 26.01
N PRO A 159 15.75 -6.70 25.06
CA PRO A 159 16.73 -7.53 24.35
C PRO A 159 17.77 -8.18 25.25
N ASP A 160 18.10 -7.57 26.40
CA ASP A 160 18.97 -8.11 27.44
C ASP A 160 18.31 -9.20 28.30
N GLY A 161 17.02 -9.44 28.07
CA GLY A 161 16.21 -10.43 28.77
C GLY A 161 15.54 -9.93 30.05
N ASP A 162 15.71 -8.67 30.40
CA ASP A 162 15.02 -8.07 31.55
C ASP A 162 13.52 -7.97 31.30
N VAL A 163 12.74 -8.29 32.32
CA VAL A 163 11.28 -8.22 32.30
C VAL A 163 10.81 -7.00 33.09
N TRP A 164 10.05 -6.12 32.44
CA TRP A 164 9.53 -4.88 33.01
C TRP A 164 8.02 -4.85 32.96
N VAL A 165 7.38 -4.35 34.03
CA VAL A 165 5.93 -4.21 34.15
C VAL A 165 5.60 -2.75 34.40
N GLY A 166 4.70 -2.20 33.59
CA GLY A 166 4.08 -0.90 33.80
C GLY A 166 2.78 -1.03 34.58
N THR A 167 2.55 -0.11 35.50
CA THR A 167 1.39 -0.14 36.38
C THR A 167 0.59 1.15 36.37
N TRP A 168 -0.61 1.08 36.87
CA TRP A 168 -1.42 2.26 37.19
C TRP A 168 -1.04 2.78 38.57
N GLY A 169 -0.56 4.02 38.63
CA GLY A 169 -0.34 4.76 39.87
C GLY A 169 0.99 4.51 40.60
N VAL A 170 1.68 3.38 40.36
CA VAL A 170 2.89 3.01 41.15
C VAL A 170 4.18 2.94 40.36
N GLY A 171 4.17 3.18 39.06
CA GLY A 171 5.36 3.26 38.23
C GLY A 171 5.75 1.97 37.53
N LEU A 172 7.07 1.77 37.34
CA LEU A 172 7.64 0.58 36.70
C LEU A 172 8.11 -0.43 37.72
N PHE A 173 8.03 -1.71 37.38
CA PHE A 173 8.62 -2.82 38.11
C PHE A 173 9.51 -3.63 37.22
N ARG A 174 10.67 -4.06 37.74
CA ARG A 174 11.63 -4.96 37.07
C ARG A 174 11.66 -6.30 37.84
N TYR A 175 11.59 -7.39 37.12
CA TYR A 175 11.78 -8.71 37.66
C TYR A 175 13.25 -8.99 37.98
N ASP A 176 13.56 -9.28 39.24
CA ASP A 176 14.87 -9.75 39.66
C ASP A 176 14.89 -11.28 39.73
N ARG A 177 15.72 -11.89 38.89
CA ARG A 177 15.86 -13.37 38.81
C ARG A 177 16.50 -14.00 40.04
N ASN A 178 17.29 -13.24 40.81
CA ASN A 178 18.00 -13.79 41.97
C ASN A 178 17.07 -13.88 43.16
N THR A 179 16.16 -12.95 43.34
CA THR A 179 15.20 -12.91 44.43
C THR A 179 13.84 -13.51 44.06
N ASP A 180 13.62 -13.79 42.77
CA ASP A 180 12.31 -14.23 42.19
C ASP A 180 11.17 -13.27 42.56
N LYS A 181 11.43 -11.95 42.47
CA LYS A 181 10.46 -10.89 42.84
C LYS A 181 10.55 -9.72 41.88
N PHE A 182 9.49 -8.91 41.86
CA PHE A 182 9.49 -7.62 41.16
C PHE A 182 9.97 -6.50 42.09
N GLU A 183 10.92 -5.70 41.63
CA GLU A 183 11.43 -4.50 42.28
C GLU A 183 10.85 -3.26 41.66
N GLN A 184 10.48 -2.27 42.46
CA GLN A 184 9.81 -1.05 42.05
C GLN A 184 10.83 0.02 41.62
N TYR A 185 10.55 0.67 40.48
CA TYR A 185 11.28 1.83 39.93
C TYR A 185 10.28 2.97 39.73
N CYS A 186 10.18 3.88 40.68
CA CYS A 186 9.17 4.95 40.70
C CYS A 186 9.79 6.35 40.61
N VAL A 187 10.99 6.55 41.14
CA VAL A 187 11.67 7.85 41.18
C VAL A 187 13.07 7.71 40.58
N ASP A 188 13.42 8.63 39.68
CA ASP A 188 14.76 8.65 39.08
C ASP A 188 15.78 9.35 40.00
N LYS A 189 17.05 9.32 39.61
CA LYS A 189 18.15 9.96 40.35
C LYS A 189 18.04 11.50 40.46
N THR A 190 17.19 12.13 39.66
CA THR A 190 16.93 13.59 39.67
C THR A 190 15.72 13.98 40.52
N GLY A 191 15.00 13.00 41.08
CA GLY A 191 13.78 13.20 41.84
C GLY A 191 12.50 13.28 40.98
N ARG A 192 12.56 13.05 39.67
CA ARG A 192 11.37 12.90 38.84
C ARG A 192 10.67 11.61 39.18
N SER A 193 9.33 11.63 39.22
CA SER A 193 8.52 10.52 39.73
C SER A 193 7.48 10.04 38.71
N LEU A 194 7.29 8.73 38.68
CA LEU A 194 6.16 8.05 38.03
C LEU A 194 4.99 7.80 38.99
N LYS A 195 5.10 8.25 40.25
CA LYS A 195 4.05 8.11 41.26
C LYS A 195 2.77 8.82 40.80
N GLY A 196 1.66 8.15 40.85
CA GLY A 196 0.37 8.64 40.38
C GLY A 196 0.20 8.65 38.86
N LYS A 197 1.16 8.12 38.09
CA LYS A 197 1.06 8.00 36.62
C LYS A 197 0.50 6.63 36.23
N ASN A 198 -0.45 6.62 35.30
CA ASN A 198 -1.08 5.41 34.78
C ASN A 198 -0.37 4.99 33.48
N ILE A 199 0.46 3.94 33.54
CA ILE A 199 1.25 3.46 32.41
C ILE A 199 0.43 2.42 31.63
N ASN A 200 -0.07 2.77 30.45
CA ASN A 200 -0.90 1.89 29.63
C ASN A 200 -0.09 0.97 28.71
N SER A 201 1.06 1.43 28.26
CA SER A 201 1.88 0.68 27.29
C SER A 201 3.34 1.07 27.44
N ILE A 202 4.23 0.10 27.21
CA ILE A 202 5.67 0.28 27.24
C ILE A 202 6.29 -0.43 26.04
N CYS A 203 7.36 0.17 25.44
CA CYS A 203 8.12 -0.45 24.36
C CYS A 203 9.61 -0.19 24.48
N ASN A 204 10.42 -1.00 23.79
CA ASN A 204 11.84 -0.76 23.65
C ASN A 204 12.12 0.43 22.74
N TYR A 205 12.97 1.37 23.15
CA TYR A 205 13.40 2.52 22.37
C TYR A 205 14.92 2.72 22.51
N GLY A 206 15.65 1.91 21.78
CA GLY A 206 17.11 1.81 21.96
C GLY A 206 17.45 1.40 23.40
N ASP A 207 18.27 2.21 24.08
CA ASP A 207 18.64 1.99 25.50
C ASP A 207 17.54 2.39 26.48
N TRP A 208 16.44 3.00 25.99
CA TRP A 208 15.32 3.49 26.78
C TRP A 208 14.13 2.56 26.75
N ILE A 209 13.28 2.69 27.74
CA ILE A 209 11.90 2.18 27.76
C ILE A 209 10.99 3.38 27.53
N ALA A 210 10.29 3.42 26.38
CA ALA A 210 9.27 4.44 26.14
C ALA A 210 7.94 3.99 26.79
N MET A 211 7.21 4.96 27.33
CA MET A 211 5.99 4.72 28.12
C MET A 211 4.87 5.65 27.69
N ALA A 212 3.72 5.07 27.39
CA ALA A 212 2.47 5.78 27.17
C ALA A 212 1.77 6.00 28.52
N ILE A 213 1.65 7.25 28.93
CA ILE A 213 0.94 7.63 30.15
C ILE A 213 -0.49 8.04 29.81
N HIS A 214 -1.45 7.44 30.49
CA HIS A 214 -2.89 7.56 30.20
C HIS A 214 -3.35 9.03 30.07
N GLU A 215 -2.81 9.89 30.92
CA GLU A 215 -3.18 11.31 31.01
C GLU A 215 -2.60 12.19 29.91
N GLY A 216 -2.11 11.61 28.80
CA GLY A 216 -1.66 12.35 27.63
C GLY A 216 -0.17 12.68 27.62
N GLU A 217 0.64 11.98 28.40
CA GLU A 217 2.09 12.15 28.41
C GLU A 217 2.81 10.96 27.74
N LEU A 218 3.90 11.25 27.05
CA LEU A 218 4.88 10.27 26.61
C LEU A 218 6.17 10.46 27.39
N MET A 219 6.65 9.40 28.01
CA MET A 219 7.89 9.44 28.81
C MET A 219 8.84 8.34 28.37
N LYS A 220 10.12 8.50 28.69
CA LYS A 220 11.13 7.45 28.52
C LYS A 220 11.99 7.32 29.75
N TYR A 221 12.34 6.09 30.09
CA TYR A 221 13.21 5.72 31.23
C TYR A 221 14.42 4.96 30.71
N ASN A 222 15.61 5.34 31.17
CA ASN A 222 16.84 4.62 30.89
C ASN A 222 17.28 3.80 32.12
N PRO A 223 17.21 2.46 32.05
CA PRO A 223 17.55 1.59 33.19
C PRO A 223 19.01 1.70 33.61
N SER A 224 19.95 1.89 32.68
CA SER A 224 21.40 1.95 32.97
C SER A 224 21.81 3.23 33.67
N THR A 225 21.18 4.35 33.34
CA THR A 225 21.49 5.67 33.91
C THR A 225 20.56 6.09 35.04
N ASN A 226 19.46 5.34 35.24
CA ASN A 226 18.34 5.68 36.12
C ASN A 226 17.85 7.11 35.89
N GLN A 227 17.46 7.41 34.66
CA GLN A 227 17.01 8.73 34.23
C GLN A 227 15.63 8.64 33.59
N LEU A 228 14.72 9.52 33.98
CA LEU A 228 13.38 9.67 33.44
C LEU A 228 13.26 10.98 32.65
N VAL A 229 12.77 10.92 31.41
CA VAL A 229 12.63 12.07 30.53
C VAL A 229 11.24 12.11 29.91
N LYS A 230 10.62 13.28 29.89
CA LYS A 230 9.38 13.52 29.16
C LYS A 230 9.70 13.75 27.67
N ILE A 231 8.96 13.09 26.79
CA ILE A 231 8.95 13.36 25.35
C ILE A 231 7.77 14.32 25.10
N ASP A 232 8.09 15.49 24.56
CA ASP A 232 7.08 16.52 24.36
C ASP A 232 6.25 16.25 23.10
N ILE A 233 4.95 16.12 23.29
CA ILE A 233 3.92 16.05 22.23
C ILE A 233 2.84 17.07 22.59
N PRO A 234 3.01 18.36 22.24
CA PRO A 234 2.12 19.44 22.69
C PRO A 234 0.66 19.22 22.32
N GLU A 235 0.40 18.63 21.16
CA GLU A 235 -0.95 18.38 20.65
C GLU A 235 -1.63 17.18 21.35
N ALA A 236 -0.88 16.34 22.07
CA ALA A 236 -1.42 15.22 22.85
C ALA A 236 -1.78 15.62 24.29
N ASN A 237 -1.42 16.82 24.73
CA ASN A 237 -1.73 17.32 26.08
C ASN A 237 -3.25 17.53 26.21
N HIS A 238 -4.02 16.58 26.65
CA HIS A 238 -5.47 16.54 26.89
C HIS A 238 -6.16 15.34 26.19
N THR A 239 -5.41 14.43 25.57
CA THR A 239 -5.96 13.19 25.00
C THR A 239 -5.42 11.98 25.76
N PHE A 240 -6.18 10.91 25.81
CA PHE A 240 -5.71 9.67 26.40
C PHE A 240 -4.75 8.95 25.46
N VAL A 241 -3.55 8.60 25.95
CA VAL A 241 -2.59 7.76 25.23
C VAL A 241 -2.85 6.30 25.59
N ARG A 242 -3.02 5.46 24.55
CA ARG A 242 -3.39 4.05 24.70
C ARG A 242 -2.22 3.10 24.47
N ASN A 243 -1.44 3.36 23.46
CA ASN A 243 -0.40 2.43 23.02
C ASN A 243 0.83 3.19 22.53
N VAL A 244 2.01 2.60 22.72
CA VAL A 244 3.27 3.07 22.12
C VAL A 244 4.03 1.89 21.54
N ALA A 245 4.53 2.07 20.32
CA ALA A 245 5.42 1.13 19.64
C ALA A 245 6.62 1.88 19.05
N CYS A 246 7.72 1.19 18.82
CA CYS A 246 8.91 1.77 18.22
C CYS A 246 9.33 0.94 17.00
N PHE A 247 9.43 1.61 15.85
CA PHE A 247 9.91 1.02 14.60
C PHE A 247 10.90 2.01 13.96
N ASP A 248 12.05 1.52 13.53
CA ASP A 248 13.09 2.32 12.84
C ASP A 248 13.43 3.66 13.51
N ASP A 249 13.61 3.64 14.85
CA ASP A 249 13.85 4.84 15.70
C ASP A 249 12.67 5.84 15.73
N GLU A 250 11.49 5.49 15.22
CA GLU A 250 10.29 6.29 15.32
C GLU A 250 9.32 5.73 16.38
N LEU A 251 8.83 6.59 17.23
CA LEU A 251 7.78 6.26 18.20
C LEU A 251 6.40 6.49 17.58
N TRP A 252 5.62 5.44 17.54
CA TRP A 252 4.23 5.42 17.08
C TRP A 252 3.33 5.41 18.30
N VAL A 253 2.52 6.44 18.47
CA VAL A 253 1.75 6.69 19.69
C VAL A 253 0.26 6.74 19.37
N GLY A 254 -0.45 5.71 19.76
CA GLY A 254 -1.91 5.60 19.60
C GLY A 254 -2.66 6.33 20.69
N THR A 255 -3.60 7.19 20.32
CA THR A 255 -4.37 8.03 21.22
C THR A 255 -5.88 7.97 20.95
N HIS A 256 -6.67 8.74 21.72
CA HIS A 256 -8.09 8.97 21.43
C HIS A 256 -8.36 10.04 20.35
N GLU A 257 -7.32 10.73 19.88
CA GLU A 257 -7.41 11.76 18.85
C GLU A 257 -6.52 11.45 17.63
N GLY A 258 -6.30 10.16 17.36
CA GLY A 258 -5.50 9.67 16.23
C GLY A 258 -4.15 9.11 16.64
N LEU A 259 -3.22 9.17 15.71
CA LEU A 259 -1.90 8.57 15.79
C LEU A 259 -0.82 9.64 15.69
N PHE A 260 0.12 9.65 16.62
CA PHE A 260 1.33 10.46 16.53
C PHE A 260 2.52 9.60 16.11
N VAL A 261 3.33 10.12 15.19
CA VAL A 261 4.62 9.53 14.81
C VAL A 261 5.71 10.53 15.16
N VAL A 262 6.60 10.13 16.06
CA VAL A 262 7.62 11.01 16.64
C VAL A 262 9.02 10.44 16.36
N ASN A 263 9.85 11.22 15.69
CA ASN A 263 11.26 10.93 15.51
C ASN A 263 12.07 12.02 16.22
N GLU A 264 12.59 11.73 17.43
CA GLU A 264 13.34 12.71 18.21
C GLU A 264 14.67 13.12 17.55
N ARG A 265 15.37 12.18 16.87
CA ARG A 265 16.66 12.47 16.22
C ARG A 265 16.51 13.46 15.06
N LYS A 266 15.43 13.33 14.29
CA LYS A 266 15.10 14.19 13.15
C LYS A 266 14.25 15.40 13.55
N ASN A 267 13.90 15.53 14.82
CA ASN A 267 12.94 16.51 15.34
C ASN A 267 11.64 16.58 14.52
N LYS A 268 11.19 15.40 14.04
CA LYS A 268 9.99 15.28 13.20
C LYS A 268 8.84 14.74 14.04
N ARG A 269 7.69 15.39 13.91
CA ARG A 269 6.43 14.99 14.56
C ARG A 269 5.31 15.06 13.53
N VAL A 270 4.50 14.03 13.47
CA VAL A 270 3.35 13.96 12.56
C VAL A 270 2.14 13.54 13.38
N HIS A 271 1.05 14.26 13.26
CA HIS A 271 -0.23 13.91 13.85
C HIS A 271 -1.20 13.47 12.74
N LEU A 272 -1.57 12.21 12.74
CA LEU A 272 -2.49 11.60 11.79
C LEU A 272 -3.88 11.51 12.43
N LYS A 273 -4.87 12.08 11.74
CA LYS A 273 -6.27 12.13 12.19
C LYS A 273 -7.19 11.43 11.21
N GLN A 274 -8.37 11.07 11.69
CA GLN A 274 -9.48 10.70 10.84
C GLN A 274 -9.93 11.91 10.02
N ASP A 275 -10.06 11.73 8.71
CA ASP A 275 -10.63 12.73 7.78
C ASP A 275 -11.64 12.01 6.87
N LEU A 276 -12.92 12.28 7.08
CA LEU A 276 -14.00 11.62 6.33
C LEU A 276 -14.03 11.97 4.84
N MET A 277 -13.34 13.03 4.43
CA MET A 277 -13.20 13.41 3.02
C MET A 277 -12.06 12.65 2.32
N ARG A 278 -11.17 12.01 3.08
CA ARG A 278 -10.02 11.26 2.57
C ARG A 278 -10.16 9.79 2.90
N SER A 279 -10.56 8.98 1.93
CA SER A 279 -10.79 7.54 2.09
C SER A 279 -9.57 6.74 2.55
N PHE A 280 -8.38 7.30 2.46
CA PHE A 280 -7.12 6.72 2.90
C PHE A 280 -6.60 7.26 4.25
N SER A 281 -7.38 8.11 4.93
CA SER A 281 -7.06 8.56 6.30
C SER A 281 -7.36 7.45 7.31
N LEU A 282 -7.09 7.69 8.60
CA LEU A 282 -7.51 6.76 9.64
C LEU A 282 -9.03 6.54 9.61
N SER A 283 -9.48 5.30 9.74
CA SER A 283 -10.90 4.93 9.79
C SER A 283 -11.59 5.33 11.10
N ASP A 284 -10.80 5.53 12.16
CA ASP A 284 -11.27 5.92 13.48
C ASP A 284 -10.20 6.76 14.18
N LYS A 285 -10.61 7.60 15.12
CA LYS A 285 -9.73 8.45 15.91
C LYS A 285 -9.09 7.74 17.11
N ILE A 286 -9.65 6.61 17.56
CA ILE A 286 -9.19 5.89 18.75
C ILE A 286 -8.35 4.69 18.32
N ILE A 287 -7.04 4.73 18.58
CA ILE A 287 -6.09 3.67 18.27
C ILE A 287 -5.77 2.85 19.51
N TYR A 288 -6.06 1.56 19.47
CA TYR A 288 -5.84 0.63 20.60
C TYR A 288 -4.50 -0.09 20.53
N THR A 289 -4.11 -0.55 19.34
CA THR A 289 -2.90 -1.36 19.15
C THR A 289 -2.18 -1.00 17.88
N ILE A 290 -0.86 -1.15 17.91
CA ILE A 290 0.05 -0.84 16.80
C ILE A 290 0.99 -2.04 16.63
N TYR A 291 1.09 -2.56 15.41
CA TYR A 291 1.91 -3.72 15.10
C TYR A 291 2.63 -3.53 13.75
N GLN A 292 3.88 -3.97 13.64
CA GLN A 292 4.62 -4.01 12.37
C GLN A 292 4.76 -5.45 11.91
N ASP A 293 4.38 -5.72 10.65
CA ASP A 293 4.57 -7.03 10.03
C ASP A 293 6.01 -7.22 9.52
N ARG A 294 6.31 -8.41 8.99
CA ARG A 294 7.65 -8.76 8.48
C ARG A 294 7.99 -8.09 7.15
N GLU A 295 7.02 -7.57 6.43
CA GLU A 295 7.22 -6.75 5.23
C GLU A 295 7.52 -5.28 5.58
N GLY A 296 7.42 -4.90 6.85
CA GLY A 296 7.56 -3.53 7.35
C GLY A 296 6.26 -2.73 7.35
N GLY A 297 5.14 -3.33 6.95
CA GLY A 297 3.81 -2.72 7.00
C GLY A 297 3.33 -2.48 8.43
N ILE A 298 2.61 -1.39 8.66
CA ILE A 298 2.10 -1.00 9.97
C ILE A 298 0.60 -1.27 10.06
N TRP A 299 0.21 -1.99 11.10
CA TRP A 299 -1.17 -2.37 11.38
C TRP A 299 -1.67 -1.66 12.64
N LEU A 300 -2.84 -1.03 12.55
CA LEU A 300 -3.46 -0.31 13.64
C LEU A 300 -4.83 -0.92 13.96
N GLY A 301 -5.03 -1.35 15.18
CA GLY A 301 -6.35 -1.74 15.68
C GLY A 301 -7.06 -0.54 16.29
N THR A 302 -8.33 -0.35 15.93
CA THR A 302 -9.14 0.80 16.35
C THR A 302 -10.35 0.39 17.19
N MET A 303 -11.02 1.38 17.78
CA MET A 303 -12.20 1.14 18.61
C MET A 303 -13.45 0.81 17.78
N PHE A 304 -13.67 1.52 16.66
CA PHE A 304 -14.89 1.38 15.85
C PHE A 304 -14.63 1.25 14.34
N GLY A 305 -13.39 1.48 13.89
CA GLY A 305 -13.01 1.52 12.47
C GLY A 305 -12.37 0.23 11.95
N GLY A 306 -12.30 -0.84 12.75
CA GLY A 306 -11.63 -2.08 12.36
C GLY A 306 -10.11 -1.96 12.39
N VAL A 307 -9.46 -2.48 11.36
CA VAL A 307 -8.01 -2.46 11.21
C VAL A 307 -7.62 -1.46 10.11
N ASN A 308 -6.65 -0.61 10.39
CA ASN A 308 -5.98 0.21 9.38
C ASN A 308 -4.62 -0.39 9.07
N TYR A 309 -4.32 -0.53 7.81
CA TYR A 309 -3.05 -1.06 7.33
C TYR A 309 -2.32 -0.01 6.48
N LEU A 310 -1.10 0.30 6.87
CA LEU A 310 -0.16 1.12 6.12
C LEU A 310 0.86 0.20 5.46
N PRO A 311 0.73 -0.10 4.18
CA PRO A 311 1.68 -0.97 3.50
C PRO A 311 3.06 -0.31 3.37
N HIS A 312 4.09 -1.13 3.40
CA HIS A 312 5.43 -0.71 3.00
C HIS A 312 5.56 -0.93 1.49
N HIS A 313 5.68 0.15 0.73
CA HIS A 313 5.76 0.10 -0.74
C HIS A 313 7.18 0.34 -1.24
N ASP A 314 7.56 -0.34 -2.32
CA ASP A 314 8.83 -0.10 -3.04
C ASP A 314 8.95 1.33 -3.57
N LEU A 315 7.83 1.97 -3.90
CA LEU A 315 7.73 3.31 -4.42
C LEU A 315 6.68 4.10 -3.66
N LEU A 316 7.09 5.18 -3.03
CA LEU A 316 6.20 6.06 -2.26
C LEU A 316 5.63 7.14 -3.16
N PHE A 317 4.29 7.22 -3.23
CA PHE A 317 3.57 8.26 -3.95
C PHE A 317 3.08 9.34 -2.99
N ASP A 318 3.57 10.56 -3.17
CA ASP A 318 2.94 11.75 -2.57
C ASP A 318 1.61 12.02 -3.28
N LYS A 319 0.54 12.25 -2.53
CA LYS A 319 -0.82 12.40 -3.06
C LYS A 319 -1.37 13.77 -2.75
N TYR A 320 -1.85 14.44 -3.78
CA TYR A 320 -2.51 15.74 -3.68
C TYR A 320 -3.94 15.60 -4.16
N VAL A 321 -4.89 15.84 -3.26
CA VAL A 321 -6.32 15.69 -3.48
C VAL A 321 -7.07 16.92 -2.93
N PRO A 322 -8.33 17.15 -3.30
CA PRO A 322 -9.16 18.13 -2.63
C PRO A 322 -9.29 17.86 -1.14
N GLY A 323 -9.32 18.91 -0.34
CA GLY A 323 -9.43 18.82 1.11
C GLY A 323 -10.08 20.07 1.71
N SER A 324 -10.44 19.99 3.00
CA SER A 324 -11.13 21.08 3.72
C SER A 324 -10.19 22.10 4.35
N ASP A 325 -8.88 21.91 4.25
CA ASP A 325 -7.86 22.73 4.94
C ASP A 325 -7.49 24.02 4.21
N GLY A 326 -8.05 24.28 3.02
CA GLY A 326 -7.75 25.44 2.18
C GLY A 326 -6.33 25.42 1.58
N ARG A 327 -5.59 24.34 1.76
CA ARG A 327 -4.21 24.13 1.27
C ARG A 327 -4.09 22.86 0.42
N SER A 328 -5.19 22.45 -0.16
CA SER A 328 -5.34 21.26 -0.99
C SER A 328 -5.79 21.66 -2.39
N LEU A 329 -5.76 20.71 -3.33
CA LEU A 329 -6.32 20.93 -4.66
C LEU A 329 -7.78 21.39 -4.57
N THR A 330 -8.19 22.25 -5.48
CA THR A 330 -9.58 22.71 -5.58
C THR A 330 -10.51 21.64 -6.14
N THR A 331 -9.99 20.82 -7.06
CA THR A 331 -10.71 19.69 -7.69
C THR A 331 -9.77 18.54 -7.97
N LYS A 332 -10.29 17.36 -8.23
CA LYS A 332 -9.51 16.14 -8.42
C LYS A 332 -9.12 15.85 -9.89
N ARG A 333 -9.75 16.50 -10.88
CA ARG A 333 -9.49 16.25 -12.30
C ARG A 333 -8.37 17.14 -12.80
N ILE A 334 -7.18 16.57 -12.96
CA ILE A 334 -5.99 17.30 -13.42
C ILE A 334 -5.89 17.18 -14.93
N ARG A 335 -5.75 18.32 -15.61
CA ARG A 335 -5.70 18.41 -17.08
C ARG A 335 -4.30 18.62 -17.63
N GLU A 336 -3.54 19.52 -17.03
CA GLU A 336 -2.21 19.92 -17.48
C GLU A 336 -1.32 20.28 -16.28
N ILE A 337 -0.01 20.09 -16.43
CA ILE A 337 0.96 20.40 -15.37
C ILE A 337 2.16 21.10 -16.02
N ALA A 338 2.61 22.21 -15.42
CA ALA A 338 3.80 22.94 -15.82
C ALA A 338 4.67 23.32 -14.63
N SER A 339 5.97 23.54 -14.82
CA SER A 339 6.89 24.07 -13.80
C SER A 339 7.34 25.48 -14.16
N ASP A 340 7.46 26.36 -13.17
CA ASP A 340 8.07 27.67 -13.36
C ASP A 340 9.60 27.65 -13.23
N ASN A 341 10.20 26.50 -12.96
CA ASN A 341 11.61 26.33 -12.65
C ASN A 341 12.10 27.25 -11.52
N LYS A 342 11.23 27.52 -10.53
CA LYS A 342 11.49 28.34 -9.34
C LYS A 342 10.90 27.74 -8.08
N GLY A 343 10.59 26.45 -8.10
CA GLY A 343 10.06 25.68 -6.98
C GLY A 343 8.54 25.55 -6.95
N ASN A 344 7.82 25.96 -8.01
CA ASN A 344 6.37 25.81 -8.10
C ASN A 344 5.97 24.89 -9.26
N ILE A 345 5.01 24.02 -8.99
CA ILE A 345 4.30 23.22 -9.99
C ILE A 345 2.90 23.85 -10.18
N TRP A 346 2.62 24.22 -11.42
CA TRP A 346 1.34 24.78 -11.84
C TRP A 346 0.45 23.64 -12.33
N VAL A 347 -0.71 23.51 -11.69
CA VAL A 347 -1.64 22.39 -11.90
C VAL A 347 -2.95 22.94 -12.45
N GLY A 348 -3.15 22.77 -13.75
CA GLY A 348 -4.40 23.12 -14.44
C GLY A 348 -5.45 22.04 -14.25
N THR A 349 -6.67 22.43 -13.88
CA THR A 349 -7.78 21.53 -13.63
C THR A 349 -8.87 21.64 -14.68
N GLU A 350 -9.74 20.64 -14.77
CA GLU A 350 -10.87 20.66 -15.71
C GLU A 350 -12.02 21.56 -15.26
N ASP A 351 -12.17 21.76 -13.95
CA ASP A 351 -13.39 22.31 -13.38
C ASP A 351 -13.18 23.62 -12.61
N ASP A 352 -11.96 23.96 -12.17
CA ASP A 352 -11.77 25.05 -11.20
C ASP A 352 -10.38 25.74 -11.32
N GLY A 353 -9.98 26.08 -12.53
CA GLY A 353 -8.81 26.92 -12.81
C GLY A 353 -7.47 26.27 -12.49
N ILE A 354 -6.54 27.07 -11.94
CA ILE A 354 -5.16 26.69 -11.72
C ILE A 354 -4.82 26.66 -10.23
N ASN A 355 -4.16 25.59 -9.80
CA ASN A 355 -3.55 25.44 -8.48
C ASN A 355 -2.02 25.55 -8.60
N ILE A 356 -1.38 26.03 -7.53
CA ILE A 356 0.07 26.18 -7.44
C ILE A 356 0.54 25.32 -6.28
N LEU A 357 1.33 24.29 -6.59
CA LEU A 357 2.00 23.44 -5.60
C LEU A 357 3.41 23.99 -5.35
N ASP A 358 3.69 24.42 -4.13
CA ASP A 358 5.04 24.73 -3.66
C ASP A 358 5.78 23.44 -3.32
N ILE A 359 6.87 23.16 -4.03
CA ILE A 359 7.64 21.89 -3.90
C ILE A 359 8.25 21.76 -2.50
N ALA A 360 8.73 22.86 -1.92
CA ALA A 360 9.46 22.83 -0.65
C ALA A 360 8.54 22.56 0.55
N SER A 361 7.34 23.15 0.56
CA SER A 361 6.37 22.99 1.65
C SER A 361 5.35 21.88 1.40
N GLY A 362 5.18 21.44 0.14
CA GLY A 362 4.12 20.51 -0.28
C GLY A 362 2.71 21.11 -0.19
N GLN A 363 2.59 22.42 -0.03
CA GLN A 363 1.31 23.12 0.07
C GLN A 363 0.78 23.48 -1.31
N VAL A 364 -0.54 23.37 -1.47
CA VAL A 364 -1.24 23.75 -2.68
C VAL A 364 -2.07 24.98 -2.43
N ASN A 365 -1.89 26.01 -3.26
CA ASN A 365 -2.65 27.23 -3.22
C ASN A 365 -3.40 27.42 -4.54
N ARG A 366 -4.58 28.01 -4.49
CA ARG A 366 -5.30 28.40 -5.71
C ARG A 366 -4.70 29.68 -6.27
N LEU A 367 -4.51 29.74 -7.58
CA LEU A 367 -4.19 30.99 -8.26
C LEU A 367 -5.39 31.96 -8.12
N ARG A 368 -5.16 33.11 -7.53
CA ARG A 368 -6.14 34.22 -7.46
C ARG A 368 -5.74 35.28 -8.47
N LEU A 369 -6.67 35.63 -9.32
CA LEU A 369 -6.51 36.70 -10.31
C LEU A 369 -7.17 37.98 -9.82
N ASP A 370 -6.60 39.15 -10.16
CA ASP A 370 -7.07 40.46 -9.71
C ASP A 370 -8.50 40.81 -10.19
N ASP A 371 -9.03 40.15 -11.21
CA ASP A 371 -10.34 40.40 -11.83
C ASP A 371 -11.31 39.24 -11.56
N ASP A 372 -11.87 39.26 -10.40
CA ASP A 372 -12.18 38.24 -9.53
C ASP A 372 -13.23 37.22 -9.97
N ASP A 373 -14.09 36.89 -10.34
CA ASP A 373 -15.07 35.77 -10.19
C ASP A 373 -15.33 34.95 -11.45
N LYS A 374 -15.09 35.43 -12.64
CA LYS A 374 -15.41 34.72 -13.89
C LYS A 374 -14.25 33.95 -14.50
N ARG A 375 -13.01 34.40 -14.27
CA ARG A 375 -11.80 33.79 -14.87
C ARG A 375 -11.17 32.71 -14.00
N SER A 376 -11.37 32.76 -12.71
CA SER A 376 -10.77 31.80 -11.78
C SER A 376 -11.29 30.36 -11.93
N HIS A 377 -12.41 30.16 -12.62
CA HIS A 377 -13.03 28.87 -12.91
C HIS A 377 -12.87 28.38 -14.35
N MET A 378 -11.90 28.93 -15.10
CA MET A 378 -11.73 28.57 -16.50
C MET A 378 -11.05 27.22 -16.68
N VAL A 379 -11.54 26.45 -17.65
CA VAL A 379 -10.94 25.18 -18.06
C VAL A 379 -9.63 25.44 -18.81
N THR A 380 -8.52 25.02 -18.21
CA THR A 380 -7.18 25.12 -18.81
C THR A 380 -6.90 23.87 -19.66
N LEU A 381 -6.66 24.06 -20.95
CA LEU A 381 -6.41 22.98 -21.91
C LEU A 381 -4.92 22.71 -22.16
N GLY A 382 -4.07 23.72 -22.05
CA GLY A 382 -2.63 23.61 -22.21
C GLY A 382 -1.89 24.68 -21.42
N MET A 383 -0.72 24.35 -20.91
CA MET A 383 0.16 25.29 -20.20
C MET A 383 1.59 25.20 -20.75
N PHE A 384 2.24 26.37 -20.90
CA PHE A 384 3.62 26.47 -21.34
C PHE A 384 4.32 27.59 -20.56
N VAL A 385 5.50 27.31 -20.04
CA VAL A 385 6.30 28.30 -19.31
C VAL A 385 7.54 28.67 -20.12
N LYS A 386 7.81 29.96 -20.30
CA LYS A 386 9.07 30.47 -20.86
C LYS A 386 9.51 31.72 -20.11
N GLY A 387 10.68 31.66 -19.47
CA GLY A 387 11.19 32.75 -18.66
C GLY A 387 10.28 33.06 -17.47
N ASN A 388 9.80 34.30 -17.40
CA ASN A 388 8.87 34.75 -16.35
C ASN A 388 7.40 34.75 -16.81
N GLN A 389 7.05 34.01 -17.84
CA GLN A 389 5.70 33.99 -18.38
C GLN A 389 5.14 32.56 -18.39
N LEU A 390 3.92 32.42 -17.89
CA LEU A 390 3.09 31.23 -18.02
C LEU A 390 1.99 31.52 -19.05
N PHE A 391 1.92 30.71 -20.07
CA PHE A 391 0.91 30.76 -21.13
C PHE A 391 -0.13 29.67 -20.86
N CYS A 392 -1.39 30.07 -20.73
CA CYS A 392 -2.49 29.17 -20.44
C CYS A 392 -3.52 29.20 -21.57
N GLY A 393 -3.60 28.11 -22.32
CA GLY A 393 -4.63 27.90 -23.34
C GLY A 393 -5.96 27.57 -22.70
N LEU A 394 -7.03 28.26 -23.07
CA LEU A 394 -8.36 28.16 -22.47
C LEU A 394 -9.36 27.51 -23.42
N PHE A 395 -10.40 26.89 -22.85
CA PHE A 395 -11.51 26.35 -23.62
C PHE A 395 -12.43 27.47 -24.11
N LYS A 396 -12.52 27.69 -25.42
CA LYS A 396 -13.33 28.71 -26.12
C LYS A 396 -13.05 30.16 -25.75
N GLN A 397 -11.94 30.46 -25.06
CA GLN A 397 -11.66 31.81 -24.57
C GLN A 397 -10.26 32.33 -24.95
N GLY A 398 -9.52 31.63 -25.79
CA GLY A 398 -8.22 32.07 -26.28
C GLY A 398 -7.08 31.75 -25.34
N LEU A 399 -6.25 32.75 -25.00
CA LEU A 399 -4.99 32.58 -24.28
C LEU A 399 -4.82 33.59 -23.16
N ASP A 400 -4.48 33.10 -21.96
CA ASP A 400 -3.98 33.94 -20.88
C ASP A 400 -2.46 33.87 -20.82
N VAL A 401 -1.82 35.04 -20.66
CA VAL A 401 -0.39 35.18 -20.39
C VAL A 401 -0.23 35.73 -18.99
N ILE A 402 0.30 34.93 -18.08
CA ILE A 402 0.49 35.27 -16.67
C ILE A 402 1.94 35.65 -16.45
N GLN A 403 2.18 36.88 -16.02
CA GLN A 403 3.51 37.37 -15.67
C GLN A 403 3.88 36.91 -14.26
N LEU A 404 4.98 36.18 -14.12
CA LEU A 404 5.48 35.65 -12.86
C LEU A 404 6.59 36.57 -12.27
N PRO A 405 6.69 36.76 -10.94
CA PRO A 405 5.84 36.18 -9.86
C PRO A 405 4.61 37.02 -9.50
N GLU A 406 4.38 38.17 -10.18
CA GLU A 406 3.32 39.14 -9.82
C GLU A 406 1.91 38.60 -10.07
N ASN A 407 1.80 37.47 -10.81
CA ASN A 407 0.55 36.84 -11.23
C ASN A 407 -0.40 37.77 -12.02
N LYS A 408 0.18 38.77 -12.70
CA LYS A 408 -0.58 39.67 -13.54
C LYS A 408 -0.97 38.98 -14.84
N VAL A 409 -2.27 39.00 -15.16
CA VAL A 409 -2.83 38.32 -16.33
C VAL A 409 -3.04 39.28 -17.48
N TYR A 410 -2.61 38.88 -18.66
CA TYR A 410 -2.96 39.52 -19.94
C TYR A 410 -3.78 38.50 -20.74
N HIS A 411 -5.05 38.81 -20.96
CA HIS A 411 -5.97 37.97 -21.70
C HIS A 411 -5.99 38.36 -23.17
N TYR A 412 -5.85 37.40 -24.05
CA TYR A 412 -5.98 37.54 -25.51
C TYR A 412 -7.19 36.73 -25.97
N THR A 413 -8.21 37.42 -26.50
CA THR A 413 -9.40 36.79 -27.07
C THR A 413 -9.08 36.05 -28.35
N PRO A 414 -9.92 35.11 -28.83
CA PRO A 414 -9.73 34.43 -30.09
C PRO A 414 -9.63 35.37 -31.28
N GLU A 415 -10.37 36.48 -31.25
CA GLU A 415 -10.36 37.51 -32.31
C GLU A 415 -9.03 38.28 -32.32
N GLU A 416 -8.49 38.65 -31.15
CA GLU A 416 -7.19 39.31 -31.04
C GLU A 416 -6.05 38.43 -31.48
N LEU A 417 -6.16 37.10 -31.23
CA LEU A 417 -5.20 36.10 -31.69
C LEU A 417 -5.36 35.76 -33.18
N ASN A 418 -6.48 36.13 -33.81
CA ASN A 418 -6.87 35.72 -35.16
C ASN A 418 -6.95 34.21 -35.36
N ILE A 419 -7.47 33.49 -34.38
CA ILE A 419 -7.73 32.05 -34.43
C ILE A 419 -9.23 31.80 -34.61
N GLY A 420 -9.57 30.88 -35.54
CA GLY A 420 -10.98 30.67 -35.94
C GLY A 420 -11.83 29.92 -34.91
N GLU A 421 -11.20 29.18 -34.01
CA GLU A 421 -11.85 28.47 -32.89
C GLU A 421 -11.16 28.88 -31.59
N GLY A 422 -11.96 29.22 -30.59
CA GLY A 422 -11.45 29.83 -29.36
C GLY A 422 -10.70 28.91 -28.42
N SER A 423 -10.68 27.59 -28.65
CA SER A 423 -10.04 26.62 -27.77
C SER A 423 -8.57 26.44 -28.11
N VAL A 424 -7.68 26.80 -27.21
CA VAL A 424 -6.23 26.65 -27.35
C VAL A 424 -5.79 25.40 -26.57
N TYR A 425 -5.55 24.29 -27.30
CA TYR A 425 -5.16 23.01 -26.67
C TYR A 425 -3.66 22.94 -26.35
N THR A 426 -2.82 23.68 -27.10
CA THR A 426 -1.39 23.77 -26.85
C THR A 426 -0.86 25.13 -27.30
N PHE A 427 0.11 25.63 -26.56
CA PHE A 427 0.89 26.82 -26.89
C PHE A 427 2.37 26.47 -26.79
N PHE A 428 3.17 26.88 -27.75
CA PHE A 428 4.59 26.61 -27.79
C PHE A 428 5.38 27.76 -28.43
N ILE A 429 6.59 28.02 -27.93
CA ILE A 429 7.53 28.95 -28.54
C ILE A 429 8.78 28.19 -28.92
N ASP A 430 9.08 28.12 -30.19
CA ASP A 430 10.25 27.42 -30.73
C ASP A 430 11.58 28.14 -30.39
N GLU A 431 12.71 27.52 -30.74
CA GLU A 431 14.04 28.11 -30.48
C GLU A 431 14.28 29.41 -31.27
N ALA A 432 13.65 29.57 -32.43
CA ALA A 432 13.72 30.77 -33.25
C ALA A 432 12.79 31.89 -32.74
N GLY A 433 11.95 31.57 -31.70
CA GLY A 433 11.04 32.52 -31.08
C GLY A 433 9.66 32.58 -31.72
N TYR A 434 9.38 31.82 -32.77
CA TYR A 434 8.03 31.76 -33.35
C TYR A 434 7.08 31.10 -32.36
N LYS A 435 5.86 31.62 -32.31
CA LYS A 435 4.80 31.11 -31.47
C LYS A 435 3.86 30.19 -32.22
N TRP A 436 3.49 29.09 -31.64
CA TRP A 436 2.61 28.09 -32.21
C TRP A 436 1.41 27.87 -31.36
N ILE A 437 0.22 27.83 -31.93
CA ILE A 437 -1.04 27.49 -31.26
C ILE A 437 -1.66 26.30 -31.99
N GLY A 438 -1.94 25.25 -31.22
CA GLY A 438 -2.77 24.13 -31.65
C GLY A 438 -4.20 24.31 -31.16
N THR A 439 -5.15 24.22 -32.11
CA THR A 439 -6.59 24.31 -31.86
C THR A 439 -7.30 23.04 -32.30
N GLY A 440 -8.60 22.92 -32.04
CA GLY A 440 -9.44 21.85 -32.59
C GLY A 440 -9.62 21.91 -34.10
N TRP A 441 -9.25 23.05 -34.70
CA TRP A 441 -9.50 23.36 -36.11
C TRP A 441 -8.24 23.83 -36.84
N GLY A 442 -7.08 23.37 -36.44
CA GLY A 442 -5.82 23.61 -37.15
C GLY A 442 -4.68 24.09 -36.28
N LEU A 443 -3.56 24.31 -36.97
CA LEU A 443 -2.32 24.86 -36.44
C LEU A 443 -2.19 26.32 -36.85
N TYR A 444 -1.74 27.17 -35.91
CA TYR A 444 -1.53 28.59 -36.16
C TYR A 444 -0.11 28.97 -35.73
N LYS A 445 0.51 29.91 -36.47
CA LYS A 445 1.87 30.41 -36.23
C LYS A 445 1.89 31.92 -36.16
N ALA A 446 2.67 32.49 -35.22
CA ALA A 446 2.93 33.93 -35.14
C ALA A 446 4.43 34.21 -35.10
N ALA A 447 4.83 35.39 -35.61
CA ALA A 447 6.19 35.90 -35.51
C ALA A 447 6.60 36.17 -34.06
N PRO A 448 7.90 36.18 -33.70
CA PRO A 448 8.38 36.34 -32.33
C PRO A 448 7.82 37.53 -31.55
N ALA A 449 7.67 38.66 -32.22
CA ALA A 449 7.17 39.92 -31.64
C ALA A 449 5.64 40.07 -31.67
N SER A 450 4.90 39.13 -32.25
CA SER A 450 3.46 39.22 -32.52
C SER A 450 2.66 38.25 -31.72
N PHE A 451 1.40 38.60 -31.41
CA PHE A 451 0.33 37.70 -30.97
C PHE A 451 -0.81 37.62 -31.99
N HIS A 452 -0.57 38.06 -33.22
CA HIS A 452 -1.46 37.85 -34.35
C HIS A 452 -1.02 36.61 -35.11
N PHE A 453 -1.85 35.57 -35.09
CA PHE A 453 -1.54 34.25 -35.64
C PHE A 453 -2.08 34.09 -37.06
N GLU A 454 -1.36 33.36 -37.87
CA GLU A 454 -1.76 32.96 -39.19
C GLU A 454 -1.92 31.44 -39.27
N LYS A 455 -2.95 30.97 -39.95
CA LYS A 455 -3.19 29.55 -40.11
C LYS A 455 -2.11 28.90 -40.96
N VAL A 456 -1.67 27.72 -40.54
CA VAL A 456 -0.75 26.88 -41.32
C VAL A 456 -1.59 26.02 -42.28
N GLU A 457 -1.65 26.44 -43.56
CA GLU A 457 -2.54 25.83 -44.56
C GLU A 457 -2.20 24.35 -44.84
N GLU A 458 -0.91 23.97 -44.75
CA GLU A 458 -0.43 22.61 -44.99
C GLU A 458 -1.05 21.59 -43.97
N VAL A 459 -1.30 22.03 -42.74
CA VAL A 459 -1.90 21.20 -41.70
C VAL A 459 -3.44 21.18 -41.82
N GLY A 460 -4.01 22.20 -42.41
CA GLY A 460 -5.46 22.28 -42.65
C GLY A 460 -6.28 22.44 -41.38
N TYR A 461 -7.25 21.55 -41.21
CA TYR A 461 -8.21 21.57 -40.06
C TYR A 461 -7.93 20.45 -39.04
N ASP A 462 -6.74 19.85 -39.05
CA ASP A 462 -6.37 18.81 -38.13
C ASP A 462 -6.37 19.33 -36.68
N TRP A 463 -6.94 18.56 -35.74
CA TRP A 463 -6.94 18.91 -34.35
C TRP A 463 -5.56 18.73 -33.71
N ILE A 464 -4.82 19.82 -33.51
CA ILE A 464 -3.46 19.81 -32.95
C ILE A 464 -3.53 19.90 -31.44
N PHE A 465 -3.00 18.86 -30.81
CA PHE A 465 -3.14 18.62 -29.37
C PHE A 465 -1.87 18.89 -28.57
N ASP A 466 -0.69 18.61 -29.15
CA ASP A 466 0.61 18.83 -28.53
C ASP A 466 1.66 19.26 -29.56
N VAL A 467 2.67 20.01 -29.10
CA VAL A 467 3.79 20.49 -29.93
C VAL A 467 5.11 20.23 -29.21
N PHE A 468 6.07 19.67 -29.93
CA PHE A 468 7.38 19.36 -29.39
C PHE A 468 8.48 19.70 -30.38
N GLN A 469 9.57 20.34 -29.97
CA GLN A 469 10.76 20.58 -30.76
C GLN A 469 11.89 19.66 -30.32
N ASP A 470 12.46 18.87 -31.22
CA ASP A 470 13.58 18.00 -30.94
C ASP A 470 14.93 18.72 -30.97
N LYS A 471 16.01 18.05 -30.56
CA LYS A 471 17.37 18.60 -30.48
C LYS A 471 17.96 18.92 -31.86
N ASP A 472 17.39 18.38 -32.94
CA ASP A 472 17.79 18.67 -34.34
C ASP A 472 17.00 19.86 -34.90
N GLY A 473 16.16 20.50 -34.08
CA GLY A 473 15.33 21.64 -34.41
C GLY A 473 14.06 21.32 -35.20
N MET A 474 13.76 20.02 -35.43
CA MET A 474 12.50 19.63 -36.07
C MET A 474 11.33 19.83 -35.08
N ILE A 475 10.20 20.32 -35.59
CA ILE A 475 9.01 20.54 -34.81
C ILE A 475 7.97 19.46 -35.11
N TRP A 476 7.49 18.81 -34.07
CA TRP A 476 6.51 17.73 -34.14
C TRP A 476 5.15 18.20 -33.61
N PHE A 477 4.08 17.94 -34.37
CA PHE A 477 2.73 18.31 -33.97
C PHE A 477 1.90 17.00 -33.81
N ALA A 478 1.45 16.75 -32.62
CA ALA A 478 0.57 15.63 -32.30
C ALA A 478 -0.88 15.99 -32.62
N SER A 479 -1.56 15.18 -33.41
CA SER A 479 -2.96 15.39 -33.76
C SER A 479 -3.87 14.31 -33.20
N MET A 480 -5.02 14.74 -32.73
CA MET A 480 -6.08 13.83 -32.29
C MET A 480 -6.95 13.41 -33.48
N GLY A 481 -6.68 12.20 -34.01
CA GLY A 481 -7.43 11.61 -35.13
C GLY A 481 -6.83 11.76 -36.51
N SER A 482 -5.77 12.57 -36.66
CA SER A 482 -5.16 12.82 -37.97
C SER A 482 -3.69 12.40 -38.11
N GLY A 483 -3.12 11.81 -37.04
CA GLY A 483 -1.74 11.31 -37.03
C GLY A 483 -0.73 12.32 -36.51
N LEU A 484 0.49 12.24 -36.99
CA LEU A 484 1.63 13.04 -36.55
C LEU A 484 2.19 13.88 -37.67
N TRP A 485 2.45 15.15 -37.41
CA TRP A 485 3.13 16.05 -38.35
C TRP A 485 4.56 16.32 -37.89
N LYS A 486 5.47 16.40 -38.85
CA LYS A 486 6.87 16.83 -38.69
C LYS A 486 7.14 18.02 -39.58
N HIS A 487 7.63 19.11 -39.01
CA HIS A 487 8.03 20.32 -39.71
C HIS A 487 9.56 20.49 -39.67
N ASP A 488 10.17 20.69 -40.82
CA ASP A 488 11.56 21.07 -40.99
C ASP A 488 11.62 22.59 -41.18
N PRO A 489 11.99 23.40 -40.18
CA PRO A 489 12.05 24.85 -40.29
C PRO A 489 13.09 25.32 -41.33
N GLY A 490 14.19 24.56 -41.53
CA GLY A 490 15.24 24.88 -42.50
C GLY A 490 14.80 24.77 -43.95
N LYS A 491 13.86 23.85 -44.23
CA LYS A 491 13.28 23.63 -45.58
C LYS A 491 11.88 24.20 -45.71
N ASN A 492 11.30 24.70 -44.62
CA ASN A 492 9.89 25.10 -44.51
C ASN A 492 8.94 24.04 -45.08
N SER A 493 9.17 22.78 -44.75
CA SER A 493 8.39 21.65 -45.25
C SER A 493 7.69 20.90 -44.15
N PHE A 494 6.48 20.40 -44.45
CA PHE A 494 5.67 19.60 -43.55
C PHE A 494 5.54 18.18 -44.10
N LYS A 495 5.65 17.17 -43.20
CA LYS A 495 5.42 15.77 -43.51
C LYS A 495 4.42 15.17 -42.53
N LYS A 496 3.42 14.46 -43.04
CA LYS A 496 2.40 13.77 -42.24
C LYS A 496 2.69 12.29 -42.18
N TYR A 497 2.50 11.70 -40.98
CA TYR A 497 2.55 10.27 -40.73
C TYR A 497 1.22 9.82 -40.19
N THR A 498 0.71 8.70 -40.69
CA THR A 498 -0.59 8.15 -40.30
C THR A 498 -0.49 6.67 -39.94
N TYR A 499 -1.45 6.20 -39.19
CA TYR A 499 -1.72 4.78 -39.03
C TYR A 499 -2.39 4.24 -40.30
N GLU A 500 -1.88 3.13 -40.82
CA GLU A 500 -2.44 2.41 -41.96
C GLU A 500 -2.74 0.96 -41.54
N GLU A 501 -4.02 0.57 -41.61
CA GLU A 501 -4.44 -0.76 -41.22
C GLU A 501 -3.80 -1.84 -42.11
N GLY A 502 -3.23 -2.88 -41.46
CA GLY A 502 -2.56 -3.98 -42.14
C GLY A 502 -1.13 -3.70 -42.60
N LYS A 503 -0.60 -2.49 -42.39
CA LYS A 503 0.80 -2.18 -42.64
C LYS A 503 1.61 -2.18 -41.37
N GLU A 504 2.73 -2.88 -41.39
CA GLU A 504 3.76 -2.80 -40.34
C GLU A 504 4.53 -1.49 -40.44
N ASN A 505 5.18 -1.08 -39.36
CA ASN A 505 6.06 0.10 -39.28
C ASN A 505 5.33 1.44 -39.54
N THR A 506 4.03 1.52 -39.25
CA THR A 506 3.28 2.77 -39.20
C THR A 506 3.03 3.22 -37.79
N LEU A 507 2.39 4.37 -37.57
CA LEU A 507 1.89 4.77 -36.25
C LEU A 507 0.93 3.70 -35.70
N GLY A 508 0.88 3.54 -34.35
CA GLY A 508 -0.06 2.63 -33.73
C GLY A 508 -1.52 3.12 -33.79
N SER A 509 -1.71 4.45 -33.89
CA SER A 509 -3.02 5.12 -34.01
C SER A 509 -2.87 6.50 -34.62
N ASN A 510 -3.95 7.00 -35.25
CA ASN A 510 -4.01 8.38 -35.75
C ASN A 510 -4.33 9.40 -34.64
N SER A 511 -4.69 8.95 -33.45
CA SER A 511 -4.88 9.82 -32.29
C SER A 511 -3.59 9.87 -31.46
N VAL A 512 -2.78 10.89 -31.73
CA VAL A 512 -1.49 11.13 -31.07
C VAL A 512 -1.68 12.13 -29.94
N SER A 513 -1.29 11.75 -28.71
CA SER A 513 -1.50 12.55 -27.51
C SER A 513 -0.28 13.39 -27.11
N SER A 514 0.93 12.89 -27.34
CA SER A 514 2.17 13.60 -26.97
C SER A 514 3.38 13.08 -27.72
N VAL A 515 4.42 13.89 -27.80
CA VAL A 515 5.73 13.55 -28.39
C VAL A 515 6.83 13.95 -27.41
N MET A 516 7.86 13.11 -27.26
CA MET A 516 9.05 13.44 -26.48
C MET A 516 10.32 12.88 -27.14
N GLN A 517 11.48 13.42 -26.78
CA GLN A 517 12.79 12.88 -27.13
C GLN A 517 13.50 12.39 -25.87
N ASP A 518 13.97 11.16 -25.90
CA ASP A 518 14.72 10.59 -24.76
C ASP A 518 16.20 11.07 -24.74
N SER A 519 16.91 10.71 -23.71
CA SER A 519 18.32 11.08 -23.50
C SER A 519 19.25 10.55 -24.60
N LYS A 520 18.86 9.46 -25.28
CA LYS A 520 19.57 8.84 -26.42
C LYS A 520 19.20 9.45 -27.76
N GLY A 521 18.34 10.49 -27.77
CA GLY A 521 17.90 11.18 -28.98
C GLY A 521 16.78 10.49 -29.76
N ARG A 522 16.17 9.45 -29.23
CA ARG A 522 15.05 8.72 -29.85
C ARG A 522 13.75 9.48 -29.62
N ILE A 523 12.93 9.61 -30.68
CA ILE A 523 11.61 10.22 -30.57
C ILE A 523 10.57 9.17 -30.21
N TRP A 524 9.83 9.44 -29.14
CA TRP A 524 8.75 8.62 -28.63
C TRP A 524 7.41 9.33 -28.77
N ILE A 525 6.42 8.60 -29.17
CA ILE A 525 5.06 9.10 -29.44
C ILE A 525 4.08 8.29 -28.59
N SER A 526 3.24 8.96 -27.83
CA SER A 526 2.12 8.35 -27.15
C SER A 526 0.84 8.48 -27.95
N THR A 527 0.02 7.45 -27.93
CA THR A 527 -1.21 7.40 -28.73
C THR A 527 -2.41 6.99 -27.90
N ASP A 528 -3.59 7.43 -28.34
CA ASP A 528 -4.87 6.89 -27.88
C ASP A 528 -5.23 5.69 -28.76
N ARG A 529 -5.25 4.48 -28.16
CA ARG A 529 -5.55 3.18 -28.78
C ARG A 529 -4.49 2.56 -29.70
N GLY A 530 -3.23 2.94 -29.57
CA GLY A 530 -2.13 2.34 -30.31
C GLY A 530 -0.86 2.17 -29.48
N GLY A 531 -0.94 2.37 -28.14
CA GLY A 531 0.18 2.28 -27.21
C GLY A 531 1.18 3.40 -27.40
N ILE A 532 2.47 3.07 -27.31
CA ILE A 532 3.57 3.99 -27.58
C ILE A 532 4.32 3.60 -28.85
N CYS A 533 4.83 4.58 -29.59
CA CYS A 533 5.59 4.36 -30.81
C CYS A 533 6.97 5.00 -30.69
N ARG A 534 7.97 4.34 -31.25
CA ARG A 534 9.32 4.90 -31.47
C ARG A 534 9.51 5.22 -32.92
N TYR A 535 9.90 6.46 -33.21
CA TYR A 535 10.29 6.87 -34.57
C TYR A 535 11.69 6.36 -34.92
N ASN A 536 11.84 5.74 -36.08
CA ASN A 536 13.08 5.23 -36.62
C ASN A 536 13.57 6.22 -37.69
N SER A 537 14.57 7.04 -37.35
CA SER A 537 15.07 8.10 -38.25
C SER A 537 15.78 7.58 -39.51
N GLN A 538 16.31 6.37 -39.48
CA GLN A 538 17.03 5.76 -40.63
C GLN A 538 16.07 5.25 -41.71
N THR A 539 14.93 4.70 -41.31
CA THR A 539 13.91 4.13 -42.19
C THR A 539 12.73 5.06 -42.41
N ASP A 540 12.65 6.13 -41.60
CA ASP A 540 11.57 7.11 -41.57
C ASP A 540 10.19 6.49 -41.34
N ASP A 541 10.16 5.54 -40.39
CA ASP A 541 8.99 4.73 -39.99
C ASP A 541 8.87 4.58 -38.48
N PHE A 542 7.98 3.71 -37.97
CA PHE A 542 7.69 3.57 -36.56
C PHE A 542 7.75 2.12 -36.10
N THR A 543 8.18 1.92 -34.83
CA THR A 543 8.02 0.69 -34.10
C THR A 543 7.02 0.93 -32.98
N SER A 544 5.92 0.19 -32.96
CA SER A 544 4.84 0.34 -31.95
C SER A 544 4.94 -0.72 -30.87
N PHE A 545 4.55 -0.36 -29.63
CA PHE A 545 4.43 -1.22 -28.45
C PHE A 545 3.03 -1.07 -27.89
N SER A 546 2.34 -2.18 -27.67
CA SER A 546 0.93 -2.27 -27.34
C SER A 546 0.64 -3.30 -26.22
N ILE A 547 -0.62 -3.62 -26.00
CA ILE A 547 -1.03 -4.75 -25.11
C ILE A 547 -0.37 -6.06 -25.53
N LYS A 548 -0.10 -6.27 -26.82
CA LYS A 548 0.60 -7.45 -27.33
C LYS A 548 2.04 -7.57 -26.82
N ASP A 549 2.63 -6.44 -26.45
CA ASP A 549 4.00 -6.35 -25.93
C ASP A 549 4.01 -6.26 -24.40
N GLY A 550 2.85 -6.44 -23.73
CA GLY A 550 2.69 -6.47 -22.29
C GLY A 550 2.25 -5.16 -21.63
N LEU A 551 1.89 -4.12 -22.42
CA LEU A 551 1.27 -2.93 -21.85
C LEU A 551 -0.13 -3.27 -21.23
N PRO A 552 -0.56 -2.58 -20.19
CA PRO A 552 -1.87 -2.82 -19.57
C PRO A 552 -3.04 -2.29 -20.41
N ASP A 553 -2.76 -1.31 -21.28
CA ASP A 553 -3.73 -0.59 -22.10
C ASP A 553 -3.06 -0.10 -23.38
N ASP A 554 -3.81 0.05 -24.45
CA ASP A 554 -3.35 0.68 -25.70
C ASP A 554 -3.50 2.22 -25.69
N VAL A 555 -4.05 2.79 -24.62
CA VAL A 555 -4.03 4.24 -24.37
C VAL A 555 -2.80 4.60 -23.57
N ALA A 556 -1.94 5.43 -24.14
CA ALA A 556 -0.77 5.98 -23.49
C ALA A 556 -0.83 7.52 -23.48
N TYR A 557 -0.53 8.10 -22.34
CA TYR A 557 -0.48 9.54 -22.14
C TYR A 557 0.97 10.06 -22.20
N LYS A 558 1.22 11.28 -21.72
CA LYS A 558 2.54 11.93 -21.80
C LYS A 558 3.63 11.08 -21.15
N ILE A 559 4.73 10.90 -21.87
CA ILE A 559 5.88 10.07 -21.52
C ILE A 559 6.95 10.93 -20.82
N LEU A 560 7.53 10.40 -19.73
CA LEU A 560 8.72 10.94 -19.06
C LEU A 560 9.83 9.89 -19.07
N GLU A 561 11.10 10.32 -18.97
CA GLU A 561 12.26 9.43 -18.87
C GLU A 561 12.95 9.59 -17.52
N ASP A 562 13.25 8.45 -16.84
CA ASP A 562 14.04 8.43 -15.61
C ASP A 562 15.57 8.38 -15.90
N GLU A 563 16.37 8.44 -14.84
CA GLU A 563 17.84 8.42 -14.95
C GLU A 563 18.41 7.08 -15.41
N GLN A 564 17.62 6.00 -15.34
CA GLN A 564 17.97 4.68 -15.84
C GLN A 564 17.48 4.45 -17.28
N SER A 565 16.99 5.49 -17.96
CA SER A 565 16.42 5.45 -19.31
C SER A 565 15.16 4.57 -19.43
N ASN A 566 14.40 4.39 -18.35
CA ASN A 566 13.07 3.83 -18.42
C ASN A 566 12.07 4.94 -18.76
N LEU A 567 11.05 4.58 -19.53
CA LEU A 567 9.95 5.47 -19.89
C LEU A 567 8.78 5.25 -18.91
N TRP A 568 8.22 6.36 -18.43
CA TRP A 568 7.10 6.38 -17.54
C TRP A 568 5.93 7.11 -18.18
N PHE A 569 4.76 6.51 -18.18
CA PHE A 569 3.54 7.12 -18.74
C PHE A 569 2.29 6.57 -18.06
N GLY A 570 1.30 7.45 -17.94
CA GLY A 570 -0.02 7.09 -17.46
C GLY A 570 -0.84 6.38 -18.55
N THR A 571 -1.77 5.52 -18.12
CA THR A 571 -2.77 4.84 -18.96
C THR A 571 -4.15 4.94 -18.31
N ASN A 572 -5.18 4.29 -18.86
CA ASN A 572 -6.46 4.10 -18.16
C ASN A 572 -6.43 2.98 -17.12
N ARG A 573 -5.35 2.18 -17.08
CA ARG A 573 -5.23 0.99 -16.23
C ARG A 573 -3.98 1.00 -15.34
N GLY A 574 -3.45 2.19 -15.04
CA GLY A 574 -2.33 2.39 -14.16
C GLY A 574 -1.20 3.21 -14.76
N LEU A 575 -0.14 3.36 -13.97
CA LEU A 575 1.13 4.01 -14.35
C LEU A 575 2.10 2.94 -14.82
N VAL A 576 2.67 3.14 -16.01
CA VAL A 576 3.59 2.19 -16.63
C VAL A 576 5.02 2.69 -16.51
N ARG A 577 5.93 1.79 -16.10
CA ARG A 577 7.36 1.90 -16.31
C ARG A 577 7.78 0.91 -17.39
N PHE A 578 8.29 1.40 -18.51
CA PHE A 578 8.74 0.63 -19.66
C PHE A 578 10.25 0.80 -19.87
N ASN A 579 10.97 -0.31 -19.96
CA ASN A 579 12.39 -0.28 -20.32
C ASN A 579 12.54 -0.52 -21.84
N PRO A 580 13.04 0.46 -22.62
CA PRO A 580 13.13 0.32 -24.07
C PRO A 580 14.09 -0.75 -24.56
N GLU A 581 15.10 -1.12 -23.77
CA GLU A 581 16.13 -2.08 -24.16
C GLU A 581 15.70 -3.52 -23.86
N SER A 582 15.27 -3.78 -22.62
CA SER A 582 14.82 -5.12 -22.22
C SER A 582 13.36 -5.41 -22.59
N LYS A 583 12.59 -4.38 -22.96
CA LYS A 583 11.13 -4.40 -23.18
C LYS A 583 10.34 -4.80 -21.93
N ASP A 584 10.93 -4.68 -20.74
CA ASP A 584 10.26 -4.94 -19.50
C ASP A 584 9.19 -3.89 -19.23
N VAL A 585 8.00 -4.35 -18.83
CA VAL A 585 6.87 -3.52 -18.43
C VAL A 585 6.57 -3.76 -16.97
N ARG A 586 6.52 -2.70 -16.16
CA ARG A 586 5.96 -2.73 -14.81
C ARG A 586 4.77 -1.77 -14.74
N VAL A 587 3.66 -2.25 -14.19
CA VAL A 587 2.43 -1.48 -14.04
C VAL A 587 2.19 -1.24 -12.56
N TYR A 588 1.98 0.03 -12.20
CA TYR A 588 1.58 0.46 -10.87
C TYR A 588 0.09 0.82 -10.90
N THR A 589 -0.63 0.45 -9.85
CA THR A 589 -2.07 0.63 -9.73
C THR A 589 -2.43 1.25 -8.36
N THR A 590 -3.71 1.44 -8.09
CA THR A 590 -4.20 1.82 -6.75
C THR A 590 -3.70 0.87 -5.65
N LYS A 591 -3.40 -0.36 -6.00
CA LYS A 591 -2.84 -1.42 -5.15
C LYS A 591 -1.39 -1.15 -4.74
N ASP A 592 -0.64 -0.52 -5.63
CA ASP A 592 0.72 -0.05 -5.38
C ASP A 592 0.74 1.34 -4.74
N GLY A 593 -0.42 1.87 -4.38
CA GLY A 593 -0.56 3.15 -3.70
C GLY A 593 -0.91 4.34 -4.60
N LEU A 594 -1.32 4.16 -5.85
CA LEU A 594 -1.87 5.26 -6.65
C LEU A 594 -3.21 5.76 -6.10
N LEU A 595 -3.58 7.00 -6.43
CA LEU A 595 -4.91 7.57 -6.13
C LEU A 595 -6.01 6.92 -6.97
N GLY A 596 -5.71 6.66 -8.23
CA GLY A 596 -6.59 6.06 -9.22
C GLY A 596 -5.78 5.43 -10.32
N ASN A 597 -6.41 4.58 -11.14
CA ASN A 597 -5.72 3.91 -12.25
C ASN A 597 -5.80 4.70 -13.56
N GLN A 598 -6.68 5.69 -13.64
CA GLN A 598 -6.88 6.47 -14.84
C GLN A 598 -6.16 7.82 -14.77
N PHE A 599 -5.20 8.01 -15.66
CA PHE A 599 -4.46 9.26 -15.84
C PHE A 599 -5.11 10.15 -16.89
N ASN A 600 -4.56 11.36 -17.09
CA ASN A 600 -5.07 12.30 -18.08
C ASN A 600 -3.97 12.69 -19.08
N TYR A 601 -4.36 13.17 -20.26
CA TYR A 601 -3.54 13.26 -21.47
C TYR A 601 -2.15 13.89 -21.29
N LYS A 602 -2.06 15.19 -20.95
CA LYS A 602 -0.78 15.92 -20.85
C LYS A 602 -0.31 16.15 -19.41
N SER A 603 -0.97 15.52 -18.47
CA SER A 603 -0.76 15.71 -17.04
C SER A 603 0.46 14.95 -16.52
N ALA A 604 1.63 15.16 -17.10
CA ALA A 604 2.87 14.60 -16.60
C ALA A 604 4.03 15.59 -16.70
N LEU A 605 4.86 15.64 -15.64
CA LEU A 605 6.00 16.56 -15.55
C LEU A 605 7.12 15.96 -14.70
N LYS A 606 8.37 16.17 -15.11
CA LYS A 606 9.55 15.99 -14.26
C LYS A 606 9.85 17.32 -13.56
N GLY A 607 9.75 17.33 -12.22
CA GLY A 607 10.03 18.50 -11.40
C GLY A 607 11.53 18.76 -11.24
N GLU A 608 11.87 19.96 -10.76
CA GLU A 608 13.26 20.35 -10.44
C GLU A 608 13.85 19.56 -9.28
N ASP A 609 13.00 19.04 -8.41
CA ASP A 609 13.34 18.14 -7.30
C ASP A 609 13.66 16.71 -7.76
N GLY A 610 13.62 16.45 -9.08
CA GLY A 610 13.81 15.13 -9.67
C GLY A 610 12.60 14.21 -9.59
N LYS A 611 11.54 14.61 -8.87
CA LYS A 611 10.31 13.83 -8.79
C LYS A 611 9.51 13.91 -10.08
N PHE A 612 8.75 12.85 -10.34
CA PHE A 612 7.74 12.82 -11.38
C PHE A 612 6.37 13.17 -10.81
N TYR A 613 5.66 14.02 -11.52
CA TYR A 613 4.31 14.46 -11.20
C TYR A 613 3.36 13.95 -12.27
N PHE A 614 2.32 13.21 -11.87
CA PHE A 614 1.29 12.69 -12.78
C PHE A 614 -0.11 13.04 -12.27
N GLY A 615 -0.90 13.67 -13.14
CA GLY A 615 -2.28 14.01 -12.88
C GLY A 615 -3.25 12.99 -13.48
N GLY A 616 -4.31 12.70 -12.74
CA GLY A 616 -5.38 11.82 -13.15
C GLY A 616 -6.76 12.42 -12.90
N ILE A 617 -7.77 11.58 -12.95
CA ILE A 617 -9.16 11.95 -12.62
C ILE A 617 -9.42 12.00 -11.11
N ASP A 618 -8.52 11.45 -10.29
CA ASP A 618 -8.66 11.34 -8.84
C ASP A 618 -7.67 12.21 -8.06
N GLY A 619 -6.85 13.01 -8.74
CA GLY A 619 -5.88 13.94 -8.14
C GLY A 619 -4.53 13.93 -8.82
N LEU A 620 -3.53 14.49 -8.13
CA LEU A 620 -2.14 14.57 -8.54
C LEU A 620 -1.30 13.66 -7.65
N ILE A 621 -0.41 12.87 -8.25
CA ILE A 621 0.63 12.11 -7.54
C ILE A 621 2.02 12.68 -7.86
N ALA A 622 2.94 12.58 -6.90
CA ALA A 622 4.36 12.84 -7.12
C ALA A 622 5.19 11.73 -6.49
N PHE A 623 6.29 11.34 -7.14
CA PHE A 623 7.19 10.31 -6.65
C PHE A 623 8.60 10.47 -7.22
N ASP A 624 9.59 9.94 -6.51
CA ASP A 624 10.95 9.82 -7.02
C ASP A 624 11.10 8.49 -7.78
N PRO A 625 11.27 8.50 -9.11
CA PRO A 625 11.38 7.29 -9.91
C PRO A 625 12.64 6.47 -9.61
N ASN A 626 13.63 7.05 -8.91
CA ASN A 626 14.90 6.40 -8.54
C ASN A 626 14.87 5.79 -7.15
N SER A 627 13.86 6.10 -6.33
CA SER A 627 13.70 5.60 -4.96
C SER A 627 13.05 4.22 -4.95
N SER A 628 13.74 3.17 -5.40
CA SER A 628 13.24 1.82 -5.18
C SER A 628 13.94 1.18 -3.97
N GLU A 629 13.26 1.10 -2.85
CA GLU A 629 13.66 0.21 -1.77
C GLU A 629 13.37 -1.23 -2.20
N LYS A 630 14.41 -2.05 -2.30
CA LYS A 630 14.23 -3.49 -2.55
C LYS A 630 13.74 -4.13 -1.26
N ILE A 631 12.49 -4.52 -1.20
CA ILE A 631 12.02 -5.43 -0.15
C ILE A 631 12.67 -6.78 -0.37
N ASN A 632 13.66 -7.12 0.47
CA ASN A 632 14.35 -8.42 0.44
C ASN A 632 13.57 -9.51 1.19
N PHE A 633 12.24 -9.46 1.20
CA PHE A 633 11.40 -10.43 1.86
C PHE A 633 10.64 -11.26 0.82
N LEU A 634 10.78 -12.58 0.87
CA LEU A 634 9.99 -13.50 0.07
C LEU A 634 8.84 -14.05 0.93
N PRO A 635 7.60 -13.61 0.70
CA PRO A 635 6.46 -14.09 1.45
C PRO A 635 6.25 -15.60 1.25
N PRO A 636 5.85 -16.35 2.28
CA PRO A 636 5.56 -17.77 2.13
C PRO A 636 4.26 -18.02 1.36
N VAL A 637 4.20 -19.12 0.60
CA VAL A 637 3.01 -19.59 -0.10
C VAL A 637 2.42 -20.81 0.62
N TYR A 638 1.10 -20.80 0.81
CA TYR A 638 0.36 -21.89 1.42
C TYR A 638 -0.80 -22.35 0.54
N ILE A 639 -1.19 -23.61 0.72
CA ILE A 639 -2.50 -24.11 0.31
C ILE A 639 -3.43 -23.76 1.45
N SER A 640 -4.36 -22.83 1.21
CA SER A 640 -5.22 -22.23 2.25
C SER A 640 -6.56 -22.95 2.40
N LYS A 641 -6.98 -23.71 1.38
CA LYS A 641 -8.24 -24.43 1.37
C LYS A 641 -8.13 -25.72 0.57
N PHE A 642 -8.83 -26.76 1.04
CA PHE A 642 -8.98 -28.02 0.34
C PHE A 642 -10.46 -28.39 0.24
N SER A 643 -10.90 -28.82 -0.94
CA SER A 643 -12.29 -29.21 -1.17
C SER A 643 -12.37 -30.52 -1.96
N ILE A 644 -13.36 -31.33 -1.64
CA ILE A 644 -13.77 -32.53 -2.39
C ILE A 644 -15.19 -32.30 -2.89
N TYR A 645 -15.41 -32.43 -4.22
CA TYR A 645 -16.71 -32.13 -4.87
C TYR A 645 -17.25 -30.74 -4.53
N ASN A 646 -16.36 -29.73 -4.48
CA ASN A 646 -16.68 -28.33 -4.10
C ASN A 646 -17.17 -28.15 -2.64
N GLN A 647 -17.04 -29.19 -1.80
CA GLN A 647 -17.28 -29.06 -0.36
C GLN A 647 -15.95 -28.93 0.35
N GLU A 648 -15.83 -27.91 1.15
CA GLU A 648 -14.62 -27.66 1.96
C GLU A 648 -14.42 -28.77 2.99
N ILE A 649 -13.18 -29.26 3.07
CA ILE A 649 -12.75 -30.30 3.99
C ILE A 649 -11.77 -29.69 4.99
N THR A 650 -12.14 -29.78 6.25
CA THR A 650 -11.29 -29.37 7.41
C THR A 650 -10.93 -30.58 8.24
N VAL A 651 -10.06 -30.41 9.24
CA VAL A 651 -9.72 -31.47 10.20
C VAL A 651 -10.94 -31.96 10.98
N HIS A 652 -11.95 -31.13 11.16
CA HIS A 652 -13.19 -31.42 11.88
C HIS A 652 -14.30 -32.00 11.03
N THR A 653 -14.10 -32.07 9.70
CA THR A 653 -15.08 -32.70 8.80
C THR A 653 -15.20 -34.20 9.12
N PRO A 654 -16.44 -34.76 9.28
CA PRO A 654 -16.59 -36.19 9.53
C PRO A 654 -15.90 -37.06 8.46
N ASN A 655 -15.09 -38.00 8.91
CA ASN A 655 -14.23 -38.85 8.06
C ASN A 655 -13.21 -38.06 7.21
N SER A 656 -12.74 -36.93 7.71
CA SER A 656 -11.75 -36.12 7.02
C SER A 656 -10.48 -36.91 6.69
N PRO A 657 -9.93 -36.79 5.50
CA PRO A 657 -8.61 -37.32 5.17
C PRO A 657 -7.48 -36.49 5.80
N LEU A 658 -7.80 -35.28 6.32
CA LEU A 658 -6.83 -34.39 6.94
C LEU A 658 -6.60 -34.76 8.41
N LYS A 659 -5.34 -35.01 8.78
CA LYS A 659 -4.90 -35.18 10.18
C LYS A 659 -4.44 -33.86 10.81
N LYS A 660 -4.16 -32.88 9.99
CA LYS A 660 -3.78 -31.49 10.33
C LYS A 660 -4.47 -30.56 9.37
N CYS A 661 -4.55 -29.28 9.71
CA CYS A 661 -5.01 -28.26 8.78
C CYS A 661 -4.24 -28.31 7.47
N ILE A 662 -4.89 -27.99 6.35
CA ILE A 662 -4.32 -28.16 5.01
C ILE A 662 -2.99 -27.39 4.85
N GLU A 663 -2.85 -26.26 5.50
CA GLU A 663 -1.64 -25.42 5.50
C GLU A 663 -0.42 -26.18 6.07
N HIS A 664 -0.67 -27.14 6.98
CA HIS A 664 0.33 -27.94 7.69
C HIS A 664 0.39 -29.40 7.23
N THR A 665 -0.35 -29.74 6.16
CA THR A 665 -0.44 -31.09 5.62
C THR A 665 0.54 -31.25 4.47
N ASP A 666 1.34 -32.33 4.50
CA ASP A 666 2.30 -32.66 3.45
C ASP A 666 1.82 -33.80 2.55
N GLU A 667 0.85 -34.59 3.02
CA GLU A 667 0.29 -35.74 2.28
C GLU A 667 -1.21 -35.86 2.56
N ILE A 668 -1.97 -36.13 1.49
CA ILE A 668 -3.40 -36.48 1.52
C ILE A 668 -3.60 -37.82 0.85
N VAL A 669 -4.32 -38.73 1.51
CA VAL A 669 -4.70 -40.03 0.96
C VAL A 669 -6.20 -40.08 0.77
N LEU A 670 -6.66 -40.27 -0.48
CA LEU A 670 -8.05 -40.26 -0.87
C LEU A 670 -8.48 -41.60 -1.48
N PRO A 671 -9.70 -42.09 -1.23
CA PRO A 671 -10.25 -43.21 -1.96
C PRO A 671 -10.56 -42.79 -3.42
N TYR A 672 -10.68 -43.75 -4.32
CA TYR A 672 -10.89 -43.53 -5.76
C TYR A 672 -12.17 -42.72 -6.09
N ASP A 673 -13.18 -42.77 -5.23
CA ASP A 673 -14.45 -42.06 -5.38
C ASP A 673 -14.38 -40.59 -4.89
N GLN A 674 -13.29 -40.18 -4.25
CA GLN A 674 -13.03 -38.79 -3.82
C GLN A 674 -11.99 -38.09 -4.70
N SER A 675 -11.99 -38.38 -6.00
CA SER A 675 -10.97 -37.93 -6.94
C SER A 675 -11.24 -36.57 -7.62
N ASN A 676 -12.34 -35.89 -7.26
CA ASN A 676 -12.66 -34.52 -7.66
C ASN A 676 -12.20 -33.58 -6.56
N ILE A 677 -11.07 -32.92 -6.75
CA ILE A 677 -10.41 -32.11 -5.71
C ILE A 677 -10.11 -30.69 -6.20
N SER A 678 -10.19 -29.77 -5.29
CA SER A 678 -9.75 -28.39 -5.54
C SER A 678 -9.03 -27.79 -4.34
N PHE A 679 -8.14 -26.86 -4.63
CA PHE A 679 -7.30 -26.16 -3.66
C PHE A 679 -7.35 -24.67 -3.91
N ASP A 680 -7.40 -23.87 -2.86
CA ASP A 680 -7.09 -22.44 -2.93
C ASP A 680 -5.68 -22.22 -2.39
N VAL A 681 -4.98 -21.24 -2.94
CA VAL A 681 -3.60 -20.92 -2.59
C VAL A 681 -3.47 -19.45 -2.21
N ALA A 682 -2.63 -19.17 -1.23
CA ALA A 682 -2.37 -17.82 -0.74
C ALA A 682 -0.87 -17.56 -0.58
N LEU A 683 -0.40 -16.45 -1.11
CA LEU A 683 0.92 -15.88 -0.81
C LEU A 683 0.72 -14.84 0.30
N LEU A 684 1.38 -15.04 1.44
CA LEU A 684 1.19 -14.19 2.61
C LEU A 684 1.99 -12.87 2.48
N SER A 685 1.67 -12.11 1.44
CA SER A 685 2.15 -10.75 1.20
C SER A 685 0.98 -9.78 1.38
N TYR A 686 1.17 -8.78 2.22
CA TYR A 686 0.13 -7.81 2.57
C TYR A 686 0.30 -6.48 1.84
N SER A 687 1.53 -6.15 1.44
CA SER A 687 1.84 -4.91 0.72
C SER A 687 1.37 -4.91 -0.73
N THR A 688 1.30 -6.09 -1.39
CA THR A 688 1.05 -6.24 -2.83
C THR A 688 0.11 -7.39 -3.18
N THR A 689 -0.88 -7.68 -2.32
CA THR A 689 -1.76 -8.87 -2.43
C THR A 689 -2.36 -9.13 -3.80
N GLU A 690 -2.72 -8.09 -4.53
CA GLU A 690 -3.40 -8.24 -5.81
C GLU A 690 -2.46 -8.32 -7.04
N SER A 691 -1.16 -8.07 -6.86
CA SER A 691 -0.14 -8.32 -7.89
C SER A 691 0.45 -9.72 -7.81
N ASN A 692 0.03 -10.52 -6.82
CA ASN A 692 0.51 -11.87 -6.63
C ASN A 692 0.18 -12.76 -7.83
N GLN A 693 1.18 -13.49 -8.31
CA GLN A 693 1.04 -14.45 -9.39
C GLN A 693 1.27 -15.85 -8.87
N TYR A 694 0.38 -16.77 -9.23
CA TYR A 694 0.42 -18.14 -8.80
C TYR A 694 0.56 -19.07 -10.00
N TYR A 695 1.42 -20.07 -9.85
CA TYR A 695 1.62 -21.12 -10.84
C TYR A 695 1.57 -22.47 -10.13
N TYR A 696 0.99 -23.46 -10.77
CA TYR A 696 0.89 -24.78 -10.23
C TYR A 696 1.21 -25.87 -11.27
N LYS A 697 1.55 -27.06 -10.79
CA LYS A 697 1.83 -28.23 -11.60
C LYS A 697 1.55 -29.48 -10.79
N LEU A 698 0.76 -30.42 -11.33
CA LEU A 698 0.50 -31.73 -10.74
C LEU A 698 1.36 -32.81 -11.44
N VAL A 699 2.41 -33.22 -10.78
CA VAL A 699 3.32 -34.27 -11.32
C VAL A 699 2.74 -35.64 -11.00
N PRO A 700 2.72 -36.61 -11.96
CA PRO A 700 3.24 -36.56 -13.34
C PRO A 700 2.20 -36.11 -14.39
N LEU A 701 1.04 -35.60 -14.01
CA LEU A 701 -0.06 -35.30 -14.92
C LEU A 701 0.27 -34.13 -15.86
N ASP A 702 0.75 -33.04 -15.28
CA ASP A 702 1.06 -31.81 -16.02
C ASP A 702 2.53 -31.83 -16.47
N LYS A 703 2.78 -31.42 -17.73
CA LYS A 703 4.14 -31.29 -18.28
C LYS A 703 4.78 -29.97 -17.90
N ASP A 704 4.01 -28.89 -17.96
CA ASP A 704 4.47 -27.51 -17.75
C ASP A 704 3.75 -26.84 -16.58
N TRP A 705 4.28 -25.70 -16.13
CA TRP A 705 3.63 -24.86 -15.13
C TRP A 705 2.40 -24.17 -15.70
N ILE A 706 1.29 -24.27 -15.00
CA ILE A 706 0.00 -23.64 -15.35
C ILE A 706 -0.17 -22.41 -14.47
N ARG A 707 -0.51 -21.28 -15.07
CA ARG A 707 -0.86 -20.07 -14.32
C ARG A 707 -2.26 -20.22 -13.73
N ALA A 708 -2.40 -20.00 -12.43
CA ALA A 708 -3.71 -20.03 -11.77
C ALA A 708 -4.59 -18.88 -12.24
N ALA A 709 -5.90 -19.11 -12.28
CA ALA A 709 -6.88 -18.09 -12.58
C ALA A 709 -6.90 -16.99 -11.48
N SER A 710 -7.57 -15.88 -11.76
CA SER A 710 -7.68 -14.74 -10.84
C SER A 710 -8.28 -15.06 -9.47
N ASN A 711 -9.05 -16.15 -9.37
CA ASN A 711 -9.64 -16.64 -8.12
C ASN A 711 -8.71 -17.54 -7.29
N GLN A 712 -7.46 -17.75 -7.72
CA GLN A 712 -6.44 -18.54 -7.02
C GLN A 712 -6.84 -20.01 -6.78
N ASN A 713 -7.85 -20.52 -7.46
CA ASN A 713 -8.37 -21.87 -7.33
C ASN A 713 -7.69 -22.83 -8.33
N ILE A 714 -7.27 -23.99 -7.83
CA ILE A 714 -6.67 -25.08 -8.59
C ILE A 714 -7.61 -26.28 -8.50
N SER A 715 -8.13 -26.76 -9.64
CA SER A 715 -9.11 -27.85 -9.66
C SER A 715 -8.68 -28.97 -10.58
N TYR A 716 -8.83 -30.21 -10.10
CA TYR A 716 -8.63 -31.44 -10.87
C TYR A 716 -9.85 -32.33 -10.76
N ALA A 717 -10.40 -32.70 -11.89
CA ALA A 717 -11.58 -33.57 -11.97
C ALA A 717 -11.15 -35.02 -12.26
N LYS A 718 -11.70 -35.98 -11.51
CA LYS A 718 -11.55 -37.43 -11.73
C LYS A 718 -10.10 -37.90 -11.89
N LEU A 719 -9.26 -37.54 -10.94
CA LEU A 719 -7.89 -38.07 -10.94
C LEU A 719 -7.88 -39.61 -10.89
N PRO A 720 -7.17 -40.27 -11.79
CA PRO A 720 -6.99 -41.71 -11.73
C PRO A 720 -6.29 -42.17 -10.43
N PRO A 721 -6.46 -43.44 -10.01
CA PRO A 721 -5.64 -44.00 -8.93
C PRO A 721 -4.15 -43.84 -9.23
N GLY A 722 -3.39 -43.35 -8.26
CA GLY A 722 -1.96 -43.07 -8.43
C GLY A 722 -1.40 -42.14 -7.39
N ASN A 723 -0.10 -41.88 -7.48
CA ASN A 723 0.62 -40.94 -6.63
C ASN A 723 0.91 -39.68 -7.42
N TYR A 724 0.54 -38.54 -6.83
CA TYR A 724 0.70 -37.23 -7.43
C TYR A 724 1.42 -36.28 -6.47
N THR A 725 2.11 -35.31 -7.01
CA THR A 725 2.66 -34.20 -6.23
C THR A 725 2.17 -32.86 -6.81
N LEU A 726 1.32 -32.19 -6.09
CA LEU A 726 0.94 -30.80 -6.41
C LEU A 726 2.09 -29.89 -6.00
N GLN A 727 2.66 -29.20 -6.96
CA GLN A 727 3.66 -28.16 -6.76
C GLN A 727 3.02 -26.80 -7.02
N VAL A 728 3.16 -25.90 -6.08
CA VAL A 728 2.71 -24.51 -6.19
C VAL A 728 3.91 -23.59 -6.07
N ARG A 729 3.99 -22.59 -6.91
CA ARG A 729 4.94 -21.49 -6.77
C ARG A 729 4.21 -20.15 -6.92
N ALA A 730 4.63 -19.18 -6.14
CA ALA A 730 4.04 -17.84 -6.17
C ALA A 730 5.11 -16.76 -6.09
N THR A 731 4.81 -15.60 -6.65
CA THR A 731 5.65 -14.42 -6.58
C THR A 731 4.78 -13.17 -6.48
N ASN A 732 5.28 -12.15 -5.78
CA ASN A 732 4.71 -10.81 -5.75
C ASN A 732 5.36 -9.87 -6.77
N SER A 733 6.27 -10.37 -7.61
CA SER A 733 7.00 -9.62 -8.62
C SER A 733 6.46 -9.90 -10.04
N VAL A 734 6.40 -8.88 -10.87
CA VAL A 734 6.02 -8.98 -12.30
C VAL A 734 7.13 -9.64 -13.13
N LYS A 735 8.38 -9.63 -12.68
CA LYS A 735 9.50 -10.36 -13.30
C LYS A 735 9.60 -11.78 -12.75
N GLU A 736 10.22 -12.69 -13.53
CA GLU A 736 10.73 -13.96 -13.04
C GLU A 736 11.73 -13.71 -11.91
N GLY A 737 11.17 -13.57 -10.69
CA GLY A 737 11.88 -13.33 -9.44
C GLY A 737 12.00 -14.61 -8.62
N PRO A 738 12.53 -14.55 -7.41
CA PRO A 738 12.48 -15.70 -6.53
C PRO A 738 11.01 -16.07 -6.30
N TYR A 739 10.73 -17.37 -6.45
CA TYR A 739 9.41 -17.94 -6.20
C TYR A 739 9.38 -18.57 -4.81
N ALA A 740 8.36 -18.25 -4.02
CA ALA A 740 7.96 -19.07 -2.89
C ALA A 740 7.35 -20.37 -3.42
N THR A 741 7.68 -21.50 -2.81
CA THR A 741 7.24 -22.82 -3.28
C THR A 741 6.59 -23.61 -2.16
N ARG A 742 5.56 -24.40 -2.51
CA ARG A 742 4.90 -25.37 -1.63
C ARG A 742 4.62 -26.65 -2.44
N SER A 743 4.80 -27.81 -1.81
CA SER A 743 4.47 -29.12 -2.41
C SER A 743 3.55 -29.90 -1.49
N LEU A 744 2.59 -30.63 -2.09
CA LEU A 744 1.64 -31.51 -1.41
C LEU A 744 1.57 -32.85 -2.13
N SER A 745 1.81 -33.93 -1.40
CA SER A 745 1.63 -35.30 -1.92
C SER A 745 0.16 -35.69 -1.89
N ILE A 746 -0.35 -36.24 -2.99
CA ILE A 746 -1.73 -36.70 -3.14
C ILE A 746 -1.73 -38.15 -3.62
N VAL A 747 -2.31 -39.01 -2.82
CA VAL A 747 -2.42 -40.43 -3.13
C VAL A 747 -3.88 -40.77 -3.37
N ILE A 748 -4.23 -41.19 -4.58
CA ILE A 748 -5.55 -41.71 -4.92
C ILE A 748 -5.49 -43.23 -4.89
N LEU A 749 -6.17 -43.86 -3.94
CA LEU A 749 -6.20 -45.27 -3.76
C LEU A 749 -7.02 -45.95 -4.87
N PRO A 750 -6.60 -47.10 -5.38
CA PRO A 750 -7.38 -47.88 -6.33
C PRO A 750 -8.64 -48.45 -5.66
N PRO A 751 -9.72 -48.67 -6.41
CA PRO A 751 -10.91 -49.37 -5.88
C PRO A 751 -10.52 -50.79 -5.45
N TRP A 752 -11.25 -51.34 -4.46
CA TRP A 752 -10.92 -52.65 -3.87
C TRP A 752 -10.84 -53.78 -4.88
N TRP A 753 -11.62 -53.71 -5.99
CA TRP A 753 -11.61 -54.71 -7.07
C TRP A 753 -10.38 -54.61 -7.99
N GLN A 754 -9.56 -53.61 -7.87
CA GLN A 754 -8.24 -53.46 -8.49
C GLN A 754 -7.09 -53.69 -7.50
N SER A 755 -7.40 -54.17 -6.30
CA SER A 755 -6.38 -54.51 -5.32
C SER A 755 -5.68 -55.83 -5.68
N VAL A 756 -4.45 -56.02 -5.20
CA VAL A 756 -3.67 -57.22 -5.38
C VAL A 756 -4.48 -58.46 -4.92
N TRP A 757 -5.24 -58.33 -3.84
CA TRP A 757 -6.10 -59.40 -3.33
C TRP A 757 -7.30 -59.68 -4.25
N ALA A 758 -7.86 -58.72 -4.91
CA ALA A 758 -8.93 -58.91 -5.88
C ALA A 758 -8.40 -59.63 -7.13
N TYR A 759 -7.19 -59.29 -7.62
CA TYR A 759 -6.53 -60.00 -8.72
C TYR A 759 -6.20 -61.45 -8.33
N PHE A 760 -5.78 -61.72 -7.10
CA PHE A 760 -5.64 -63.11 -6.60
C PHE A 760 -7.00 -63.85 -6.65
N LEU A 761 -8.08 -63.23 -6.18
CA LEU A 761 -9.41 -63.82 -6.25
C LEU A 761 -9.85 -64.06 -7.69
N TYR A 762 -9.60 -63.14 -8.63
CA TYR A 762 -9.91 -63.34 -10.06
C TYR A 762 -9.07 -64.41 -10.70
N PHE A 763 -7.85 -64.66 -10.25
CA PHE A 763 -6.98 -65.70 -10.75
C PHE A 763 -7.42 -67.08 -10.27
N PHE A 764 -8.08 -67.21 -9.13
CA PHE A 764 -8.60 -68.46 -8.57
C PHE A 764 -10.05 -68.74 -8.91
N TRP A 765 -10.75 -67.81 -9.59
CA TRP A 765 -12.10 -67.99 -10.16
C TRP A 765 -11.99 -68.21 -11.69
#